data_a678c77d1169d17ca724a41e4b81fb63
#
_entry.id   a678c77d1169d17ca724a41e4b81fb63
#
_cell.length_a   1.000
_cell.length_b   1.000
_cell.length_c   1.000
_cell.angle_alpha   90.00
_cell.angle_beta   90.00
_cell.angle_gamma   90.00
#
_symmetry.space_group_name_H-M   'P 1'
#
loop_
_entity.id
_entity.type
_entity.pdbx_description
1 polymer ?
#
loop_
_entity_poly.entity_id
_entity_poly.type
_entity_poly.pdbx_seq_one_letter_code
_entity_poly.pdbx_strand_id
1 'polypeptide(L)'
;MQPRQPIPRRDWLAAVLLLAGLAAAPAPGGSIEDGYEGPEPSWRLAVERADLRVESHGRSAERPHRGQQCERFLIDCGGAGTLALETPLPPAAVIDELQASLWVRASRPDLRLAVRVVLPAVSERSGRPVEVLLAGTASRDAGRWERLEVGDLRRGLERQLPALRLEHGSHVEAAGGTVTGLVLDIALPPGRHEIAIDDLEVTGLVPAAARRDALVQPAAAATPIETDPPAGLARGVVEVAGRPFFPRAIDWNGESFGFLAELGFNCVRLREPAAADQLAAARAAGLWVICPPPPIPDVDLREPERVPMLRNWERVLAWDVGSGLGEESVADLAELGRRLRACDPRQGRPLIGSADSGLRSVSRHIDILVARRTVLGTSLELIDWLEWLRQRPRLARPGTPFMTTLATEVDPAAARQAAALAGVGGRGLAIDPESLALASFTAVAGGMRGILFTSSRPLDGDDAETRLRAAALRDTNLRLAVLEPWAAAGRFAAKARTSSAEVQAFVIEAGRARLVLAWRCVQGSQVVARRYEGPDVPGEDLPLSILVPGVPEAHRAWEVAAGGLRPMRQSRVTGGVSVTFDAFATHGMVLLSGEPAVTGHVQEIVRGLMPAELASARGLAALGLASAGDLVGRLPPAAFSGPPPVNTLPMLTMAGRLAAEGEGLLASDPAVAIKKLHKAAAIAGQFERRIWENAVKAEGSIVSSPLVASDATLPEAWQFIEARTATAAGEELLTGGDMERIEALAADGWRHFARAGAEVVTSVEVIHAQAASGRGCLRLSARPRNPEEPPVVLETPPVWITTPPIAAPVGKLVEISAQVWVPSPITGSVDGLLVFDSLGGPALAERAGATAGWRRMVLHRIVPPEAAGEPLVVTFALSGLGEARLDDVSIRVLERSGQGPAATLVSTPARPAGSPGAAPFPGPADLLEPRRQLPPAAASPPPAAAWPGTNLGWPNLLGGSPNEPPPGPGGGTVDPFKRARGATP
;
A
#
# COMPACT_ATOMS: atom_id res chain seq x y z
N MET A 1 13.01 64.15 8.02
CA MET A 1 12.65 62.96 7.22
C MET A 1 13.11 61.72 7.98
N GLN A 2 12.23 61.13 8.78
CA GLN A 2 12.51 59.86 9.46
C GLN A 2 11.78 58.75 8.71
N PRO A 3 12.36 57.56 8.54
CA PRO A 3 11.71 56.43 7.86
C PRO A 3 10.72 55.74 8.79
N ARG A 4 9.52 55.46 8.28
CA ARG A 4 8.49 54.71 8.96
C ARG A 4 8.82 53.22 9.02
N GLN A 5 8.71 52.65 10.23
CA GLN A 5 8.82 51.21 10.49
C GLN A 5 7.57 50.46 9.98
N PRO A 6 7.66 49.22 9.52
CA PRO A 6 6.54 48.38 9.12
C PRO A 6 5.84 47.77 10.34
N ILE A 7 4.52 47.78 10.32
CA ILE A 7 3.62 47.19 11.33
C ILE A 7 3.56 45.66 11.13
N PRO A 8 3.61 44.82 12.19
CA PRO A 8 3.57 43.37 12.05
C PRO A 8 2.16 42.86 11.74
N ARG A 9 2.11 41.97 10.73
CA ARG A 9 0.89 41.29 10.27
C ARG A 9 0.43 40.16 11.21
N ARG A 10 0.00 40.45 12.42
CA ARG A 10 -0.46 39.39 13.35
C ARG A 10 -1.85 39.53 13.94
N ASP A 11 -2.58 40.62 13.67
CA ASP A 11 -3.85 40.88 14.36
C ASP A 11 -5.11 40.85 13.50
N TRP A 12 -5.05 40.35 12.26
CA TRP A 12 -6.21 40.23 11.38
C TRP A 12 -7.00 38.92 11.50
N LEU A 13 -6.44 37.89 12.08
CA LEU A 13 -7.13 36.61 12.28
C LEU A 13 -8.01 36.54 13.55
N ALA A 14 -7.77 37.44 14.50
CA ALA A 14 -8.60 37.54 15.72
C ALA A 14 -9.88 38.39 15.56
N ALA A 15 -9.91 39.27 14.57
CA ALA A 15 -11.09 40.17 14.36
C ALA A 15 -12.17 39.52 13.48
N VAL A 16 -11.85 38.51 12.67
CA VAL A 16 -12.84 37.79 11.83
C VAL A 16 -13.57 36.68 12.60
N LEU A 17 -13.01 36.19 13.70
CA LEU A 17 -13.63 35.17 14.56
C LEU A 17 -14.59 35.75 15.63
N LEU A 18 -14.61 37.06 15.85
CA LEU A 18 -15.48 37.70 16.83
C LEU A 18 -16.77 38.34 16.26
N LEU A 19 -16.96 38.36 14.92
CA LEU A 19 -18.18 38.82 14.28
C LEU A 19 -19.10 37.69 13.75
N ALA A 20 -18.67 36.40 13.84
CA ALA A 20 -19.54 35.27 13.54
C ALA A 20 -20.36 34.76 14.75
N GLY A 21 -20.32 35.45 15.88
CA GLY A 21 -20.87 35.00 17.17
C GLY A 21 -22.15 35.67 17.64
N LEU A 22 -22.85 36.45 16.81
CA LEU A 22 -24.12 37.08 17.18
C LEU A 22 -25.20 36.97 16.08
N ALA A 23 -25.42 35.72 15.60
CA ALA A 23 -26.75 35.43 15.05
C ALA A 23 -27.63 35.03 16.24
N ALA A 24 -28.48 35.96 16.69
CA ALA A 24 -29.49 35.70 17.71
C ALA A 24 -30.31 34.45 17.29
N ALA A 25 -30.46 33.46 18.20
CA ALA A 25 -31.38 32.37 17.97
C ALA A 25 -32.80 32.94 17.74
N PRO A 26 -33.48 32.55 16.64
CA PRO A 26 -34.83 33.02 16.37
C PRO A 26 -35.76 32.54 17.51
N ALA A 27 -36.65 33.44 17.95
CA ALA A 27 -37.75 33.14 18.86
C ALA A 27 -38.64 32.05 18.25
N PRO A 28 -39.39 31.23 19.05
CA PRO A 28 -40.28 30.20 18.51
C PRO A 28 -41.32 30.86 17.57
N GLY A 29 -41.34 30.41 16.33
CA GLY A 29 -42.15 31.01 15.25
C GLY A 29 -41.42 32.09 14.42
N GLY A 30 -40.11 32.04 14.30
CA GLY A 30 -39.31 33.00 13.53
C GLY A 30 -39.57 32.95 12.01
N SER A 31 -39.38 34.12 11.34
CA SER A 31 -39.35 34.26 9.88
C SER A 31 -37.92 34.59 9.45
N ILE A 32 -37.52 34.16 8.24
CA ILE A 32 -36.33 34.60 7.54
C ILE A 32 -36.79 35.42 6.33
N GLU A 33 -36.27 36.63 6.20
CA GLU A 33 -36.46 37.51 5.04
C GLU A 33 -35.09 37.91 4.53
N ASP A 34 -34.80 37.66 3.25
CA ASP A 34 -33.57 38.09 2.58
C ASP A 34 -33.94 38.76 1.23
N GLY A 35 -33.72 40.04 1.15
CA GLY A 35 -33.89 40.84 -0.07
C GLY A 35 -32.61 40.94 -0.89
N TYR A 36 -31.60 40.13 -0.59
CA TYR A 36 -30.31 39.99 -1.33
C TYR A 36 -29.51 41.29 -1.49
N GLU A 37 -29.70 42.26 -0.59
CA GLU A 37 -28.99 43.53 -0.61
C GLU A 37 -27.60 43.48 0.06
N GLY A 38 -27.28 42.40 0.75
CA GLY A 38 -25.97 42.17 1.37
C GLY A 38 -24.90 41.76 0.34
N PRO A 39 -23.60 41.93 0.69
CA PRO A 39 -22.51 41.71 -0.27
C PRO A 39 -22.21 40.25 -0.60
N GLU A 40 -22.63 39.32 0.25
CA GLU A 40 -22.28 37.90 0.10
C GLU A 40 -23.40 37.09 -0.56
N PRO A 41 -23.08 36.17 -1.52
CA PRO A 41 -24.06 35.28 -2.09
C PRO A 41 -24.61 34.30 -1.03
N SER A 42 -25.89 33.97 -1.10
CA SER A 42 -26.60 33.10 -0.17
C SER A 42 -26.80 31.69 -0.73
N TRP A 43 -26.82 31.53 -2.04
CA TRP A 43 -27.03 30.27 -2.75
C TRP A 43 -25.72 29.70 -3.28
N ARG A 44 -25.63 28.37 -3.37
CA ARG A 44 -24.46 27.65 -3.92
C ARG A 44 -24.93 26.49 -4.78
N LEU A 45 -24.03 25.98 -5.61
CA LEU A 45 -24.28 24.76 -6.36
C LEU A 45 -24.35 23.55 -5.42
N ALA A 46 -25.46 22.79 -5.47
CA ALA A 46 -25.62 21.59 -4.64
C ALA A 46 -24.76 20.43 -5.11
N VAL A 47 -24.50 20.32 -6.41
CA VAL A 47 -23.66 19.29 -7.03
C VAL A 47 -22.86 19.92 -8.16
N GLU A 48 -21.54 19.86 -8.08
CA GLU A 48 -20.68 20.24 -9.19
C GLU A 48 -20.70 19.15 -10.27
N ARG A 49 -20.97 19.56 -11.51
CA ARG A 49 -20.95 18.71 -12.69
C ARG A 49 -19.87 19.18 -13.65
N ALA A 50 -19.13 18.22 -14.23
CA ALA A 50 -18.01 18.54 -15.12
C ALA A 50 -18.43 19.22 -16.44
N ASP A 51 -19.68 19.03 -16.86
CA ASP A 51 -20.27 19.64 -18.06
C ASP A 51 -20.99 20.98 -17.77
N LEU A 52 -20.91 21.46 -16.51
CA LEU A 52 -21.55 22.69 -16.08
C LEU A 52 -20.50 23.67 -15.58
N ARG A 53 -20.43 24.83 -16.21
CA ARG A 53 -19.49 25.88 -15.84
C ARG A 53 -20.28 27.10 -15.36
N VAL A 54 -20.08 27.51 -14.11
CA VAL A 54 -20.55 28.78 -13.61
C VAL A 54 -19.60 29.87 -14.14
N GLU A 55 -20.07 30.66 -15.08
CA GLU A 55 -19.30 31.78 -15.62
C GLU A 55 -19.23 32.95 -14.63
N SER A 56 -20.32 33.24 -13.94
CA SER A 56 -20.36 34.20 -12.86
C SER A 56 -21.45 33.87 -11.86
N HIS A 57 -21.19 34.15 -10.58
CA HIS A 57 -22.11 34.04 -9.47
C HIS A 57 -21.86 35.19 -8.49
N GLY A 58 -22.89 35.89 -8.10
CA GLY A 58 -22.80 36.97 -7.12
C GLY A 58 -23.99 37.94 -7.17
N ARG A 59 -23.88 39.00 -6.41
CA ARG A 59 -24.87 40.09 -6.40
C ARG A 59 -24.81 40.87 -7.70
N SER A 60 -26.01 41.24 -8.21
CA SER A 60 -26.14 41.94 -9.47
C SER A 60 -27.22 43.02 -9.36
N ALA A 61 -26.91 44.25 -9.80
CA ALA A 61 -27.87 45.32 -9.94
C ALA A 61 -28.69 45.25 -11.25
N GLU A 62 -28.52 44.16 -12.02
CA GLU A 62 -29.15 43.99 -13.32
C GLU A 62 -30.56 43.42 -13.20
N ARG A 63 -31.56 44.30 -13.22
CA ARG A 63 -33.01 44.00 -13.17
C ARG A 63 -33.43 43.23 -11.89
N PRO A 64 -33.15 43.70 -10.67
CA PRO A 64 -33.65 43.09 -9.44
C PRO A 64 -35.21 43.11 -9.46
N HIS A 65 -35.79 42.19 -8.65
CA HIS A 65 -37.25 42.19 -8.44
C HIS A 65 -37.64 43.35 -7.52
N ARG A 66 -36.95 43.52 -6.43
CA ARG A 66 -37.04 44.67 -5.50
C ARG A 66 -35.65 45.16 -5.11
N GLY A 67 -35.60 46.33 -4.45
CA GLY A 67 -34.34 46.88 -3.95
C GLY A 67 -33.36 47.29 -5.06
N GLN A 68 -32.08 47.12 -4.80
CA GLN A 68 -31.00 47.53 -5.70
C GLN A 68 -30.22 46.33 -6.30
N GLN A 69 -30.32 45.16 -5.68
CA GLN A 69 -29.57 44.00 -6.11
C GLN A 69 -30.41 42.71 -6.04
N CYS A 70 -30.02 41.71 -6.81
CA CYS A 70 -30.49 40.31 -6.74
C CYS A 70 -29.29 39.38 -6.82
N GLU A 71 -29.43 38.15 -6.44
CA GLU A 71 -28.41 37.14 -6.66
C GLU A 71 -28.53 36.53 -8.05
N ARG A 72 -27.43 36.49 -8.81
CA ARG A 72 -27.42 36.06 -10.21
C ARG A 72 -26.40 34.97 -10.47
N PHE A 73 -26.84 33.96 -11.20
CA PHE A 73 -26.01 32.89 -11.75
C PHE A 73 -26.02 33.00 -13.27
N LEU A 74 -24.85 32.95 -13.86
CA LEU A 74 -24.64 32.75 -15.29
C LEU A 74 -23.91 31.44 -15.50
N ILE A 75 -24.54 30.56 -16.25
CA ILE A 75 -24.15 29.15 -16.30
C ILE A 75 -24.06 28.70 -17.74
N ASP A 76 -22.95 28.07 -18.11
CA ASP A 76 -22.79 27.41 -19.40
C ASP A 76 -22.85 25.90 -19.21
N CYS A 77 -23.78 25.24 -19.89
CA CYS A 77 -24.02 23.82 -19.84
C CYS A 77 -23.51 23.15 -21.13
N GLY A 78 -22.48 22.29 -21.03
CA GLY A 78 -21.96 21.53 -22.16
C GLY A 78 -22.83 20.34 -22.56
N GLY A 79 -23.75 19.89 -21.70
CA GLY A 79 -24.68 18.78 -21.94
C GLY A 79 -26.04 19.01 -21.26
N ALA A 80 -27.04 18.22 -21.68
CA ALA A 80 -28.36 18.28 -21.02
C ALA A 80 -28.28 17.63 -19.62
N GLY A 81 -28.87 18.28 -18.59
CA GLY A 81 -28.91 17.73 -17.24
C GLY A 81 -29.59 18.64 -16.24
N THR A 82 -29.69 18.15 -14.98
CA THR A 82 -30.34 18.92 -13.93
C THR A 82 -29.32 19.75 -13.16
N LEU A 83 -29.62 21.04 -12.98
CA LEU A 83 -28.93 21.94 -12.07
C LEU A 83 -29.69 22.01 -10.77
N ALA A 84 -28.99 21.94 -9.64
CA ALA A 84 -29.53 22.18 -8.32
C ALA A 84 -28.71 23.24 -7.60
N LEU A 85 -29.40 24.33 -7.18
CA LEU A 85 -28.84 25.36 -6.30
C LEU A 85 -29.42 25.18 -4.91
N GLU A 86 -28.62 25.39 -3.86
CA GLU A 86 -29.06 25.20 -2.47
C GLU A 86 -28.71 26.39 -1.58
N THR A 87 -29.55 26.61 -0.57
CA THR A 87 -29.25 27.50 0.56
C THR A 87 -29.64 26.82 1.87
N PRO A 88 -28.76 26.81 2.90
CA PRO A 88 -29.04 26.18 4.17
C PRO A 88 -30.09 26.97 4.96
N LEU A 89 -30.96 26.24 5.68
CA LEU A 89 -31.85 26.81 6.68
C LEU A 89 -31.44 26.29 8.08
N PRO A 90 -31.75 27.05 9.14
CA PRO A 90 -31.67 26.52 10.50
C PRO A 90 -32.50 25.24 10.61
N PRO A 91 -32.03 24.19 11.27
CA PRO A 91 -32.77 22.95 11.44
C PRO A 91 -34.16 23.19 12.04
N ALA A 92 -35.22 22.92 11.27
CA ALA A 92 -36.58 23.16 11.67
C ALA A 92 -37.46 21.91 11.56
N ALA A 93 -38.54 21.85 12.37
CA ALA A 93 -39.50 20.78 12.35
C ALA A 93 -40.28 20.73 11.02
N VAL A 94 -40.62 19.54 10.54
CA VAL A 94 -41.48 19.36 9.36
C VAL A 94 -42.93 19.54 9.80
N ILE A 95 -43.45 20.75 9.60
CA ILE A 95 -44.84 21.16 9.93
C ILE A 95 -45.47 21.84 8.73
N ASP A 96 -46.81 21.85 8.66
CA ASP A 96 -47.54 22.42 7.54
C ASP A 96 -47.52 23.95 7.57
N GLU A 97 -47.27 24.57 8.73
CA GLU A 97 -47.12 26.01 8.91
C GLU A 97 -45.79 26.57 8.39
N LEU A 98 -44.80 25.73 8.15
CA LEU A 98 -43.55 26.14 7.52
C LEU A 98 -43.78 26.31 6.02
N GLN A 99 -43.62 27.56 5.58
CA GLN A 99 -43.75 27.93 4.19
C GLN A 99 -42.53 28.74 3.74
N ALA A 100 -42.07 28.47 2.51
CA ALA A 100 -41.05 29.30 1.90
C ALA A 100 -41.52 29.81 0.55
N SER A 101 -41.19 31.08 0.26
CA SER A 101 -41.43 31.70 -1.04
C SER A 101 -40.19 32.43 -1.52
N LEU A 102 -40.03 32.53 -2.82
CA LEU A 102 -38.83 33.06 -3.47
C LEU A 102 -39.20 33.64 -4.82
N TRP A 103 -38.73 34.83 -5.15
CA TRP A 103 -38.83 35.35 -6.50
C TRP A 103 -37.65 34.89 -7.34
N VAL A 104 -37.97 34.37 -8.54
CA VAL A 104 -36.96 33.90 -9.47
C VAL A 104 -37.21 34.41 -10.88
N ARG A 105 -36.13 34.59 -11.64
CA ARG A 105 -36.17 34.89 -13.07
C ARG A 105 -35.16 33.98 -13.76
N ALA A 106 -35.61 33.01 -14.52
CA ALA A 106 -34.76 32.07 -15.23
C ALA A 106 -34.89 32.23 -16.75
N SER A 107 -33.81 31.95 -17.47
CA SER A 107 -33.82 31.93 -18.96
C SER A 107 -34.66 30.79 -19.52
N ARG A 108 -35.13 29.86 -18.67
CA ARG A 108 -35.99 28.71 -19.03
C ARG A 108 -37.12 28.54 -18.03
N PRO A 109 -38.27 28.01 -18.45
CA PRO A 109 -39.32 27.58 -17.53
C PRO A 109 -38.91 26.33 -16.73
N ASP A 110 -39.76 25.90 -15.81
CA ASP A 110 -39.64 24.72 -14.96
C ASP A 110 -38.54 24.76 -13.87
N LEU A 111 -38.05 25.96 -13.53
CA LEU A 111 -37.25 26.15 -12.29
C LEU A 111 -38.16 25.93 -11.09
N ARG A 112 -37.83 24.95 -10.23
CA ARG A 112 -38.67 24.49 -9.13
C ARG A 112 -38.05 24.78 -7.78
N LEU A 113 -38.85 25.30 -6.84
CA LEU A 113 -38.46 25.42 -5.44
C LEU A 113 -38.84 24.14 -4.68
N ALA A 114 -37.92 23.62 -3.86
CA ALA A 114 -38.11 22.47 -2.99
C ALA A 114 -37.52 22.70 -1.61
N VAL A 115 -38.05 22.00 -0.60
CA VAL A 115 -37.50 21.96 0.76
C VAL A 115 -36.77 20.64 0.95
N ARG A 116 -35.53 20.70 1.46
CA ARG A 116 -34.76 19.50 1.85
C ARG A 116 -35.14 19.08 3.26
N VAL A 117 -35.57 17.80 3.39
CA VAL A 117 -35.92 17.17 4.66
C VAL A 117 -34.96 15.97 4.87
N VAL A 118 -34.37 15.90 6.05
CA VAL A 118 -33.51 14.79 6.47
C VAL A 118 -34.31 13.93 7.46
N LEU A 119 -34.32 12.60 7.23
CA LEU A 119 -34.92 11.60 8.10
C LEU A 119 -33.85 10.91 8.96
N PRO A 120 -33.56 11.38 10.18
CA PRO A 120 -32.39 10.95 10.96
C PRO A 120 -32.47 9.49 11.46
N ALA A 121 -33.69 8.97 11.60
CA ALA A 121 -33.94 7.58 12.05
C ALA A 121 -33.79 6.54 10.91
N VAL A 122 -33.58 7.00 9.68
CA VAL A 122 -33.49 6.16 8.49
C VAL A 122 -32.17 6.43 7.80
N SER A 123 -31.42 5.38 7.59
CA SER A 123 -30.16 5.46 6.83
C SER A 123 -30.31 4.76 5.49
N GLU A 124 -29.79 5.37 4.45
CA GLU A 124 -29.56 4.69 3.19
C GLU A 124 -28.63 3.49 3.41
N ARG A 125 -28.51 2.62 2.39
CA ARG A 125 -27.52 1.52 2.40
C ARG A 125 -26.07 2.00 2.56
N SER A 126 -25.81 3.29 2.32
CA SER A 126 -24.54 3.99 2.51
C SER A 126 -24.27 4.41 3.97
N GLY A 127 -25.24 4.27 4.87
CA GLY A 127 -25.17 4.79 6.26
C GLY A 127 -25.49 6.28 6.39
N ARG A 128 -25.82 6.96 5.29
CA ARG A 128 -26.26 8.38 5.32
C ARG A 128 -27.73 8.46 5.69
N PRO A 129 -28.14 9.54 6.40
CA PRO A 129 -29.55 9.81 6.59
C PRO A 129 -30.27 9.94 5.23
N VAL A 130 -31.50 9.44 5.16
CA VAL A 130 -32.30 9.61 3.93
C VAL A 130 -32.69 11.06 3.78
N GLU A 131 -32.35 11.65 2.63
CA GLU A 131 -32.71 13.02 2.25
C GLU A 131 -33.92 12.97 1.29
N VAL A 132 -34.90 13.83 1.55
CA VAL A 132 -36.13 13.92 0.76
C VAL A 132 -36.29 15.34 0.29
N LEU A 133 -36.57 15.57 -0.99
CA LEU A 133 -36.95 16.86 -1.53
C LEU A 133 -38.46 16.94 -1.64
N LEU A 134 -39.03 17.87 -0.90
CA LEU A 134 -40.47 18.21 -0.97
C LEU A 134 -40.64 19.34 -1.96
N ALA A 135 -41.11 19.02 -3.16
CA ALA A 135 -41.24 19.95 -4.26
C ALA A 135 -42.44 20.90 -4.08
N GLY A 136 -42.20 22.18 -4.31
CA GLY A 136 -43.21 23.25 -4.42
C GLY A 136 -43.55 23.57 -5.87
N THR A 137 -43.83 24.84 -6.12
CA THR A 137 -44.20 25.36 -7.46
C THR A 137 -42.99 25.51 -8.36
N ALA A 138 -43.25 25.52 -9.69
CA ALA A 138 -42.23 25.71 -10.72
C ALA A 138 -42.55 26.94 -11.56
N SER A 139 -41.52 27.63 -12.08
CA SER A 139 -41.66 28.75 -13.00
C SER A 139 -42.29 28.34 -14.33
N ARG A 140 -43.12 29.24 -14.91
CA ARG A 140 -43.83 28.97 -16.16
C ARG A 140 -43.28 29.78 -17.35
N ASP A 141 -42.85 31.02 -17.05
CA ASP A 141 -42.41 31.95 -18.07
C ASP A 141 -40.90 32.22 -18.02
N ALA A 142 -40.23 32.02 -19.16
CA ALA A 142 -38.83 32.35 -19.28
C ALA A 142 -38.58 33.89 -19.29
N GLY A 143 -37.56 34.33 -18.53
CA GLY A 143 -37.10 35.72 -18.51
C GLY A 143 -37.97 36.70 -17.74
N ARG A 144 -39.02 36.25 -17.05
CA ARG A 144 -39.87 37.05 -16.16
C ARG A 144 -39.68 36.68 -14.71
N TRP A 145 -39.91 37.63 -13.81
CA TRP A 145 -39.96 37.39 -12.37
C TRP A 145 -41.24 36.65 -12.01
N GLU A 146 -41.10 35.50 -11.35
CA GLU A 146 -42.18 34.69 -10.82
C GLU A 146 -41.95 34.32 -9.38
N ARG A 147 -42.98 34.26 -8.56
CA ARG A 147 -42.94 33.81 -7.19
C ARG A 147 -43.10 32.30 -7.15
N LEU A 148 -42.11 31.60 -6.62
CA LEU A 148 -42.18 30.19 -6.30
C LEU A 148 -42.52 30.01 -4.83
N GLU A 149 -43.33 28.99 -4.52
CA GLU A 149 -43.79 28.71 -3.16
C GLU A 149 -43.69 27.22 -2.86
N VAL A 150 -43.35 26.88 -1.62
CA VAL A 150 -43.38 25.51 -1.09
C VAL A 150 -43.95 25.54 0.34
N GLY A 151 -44.89 24.62 0.63
CA GLY A 151 -45.59 24.50 1.90
C GLY A 151 -46.21 23.11 2.01
N ASP A 152 -47.17 22.92 2.99
CA ASP A 152 -47.81 21.64 3.27
C ASP A 152 -46.81 20.49 3.46
N LEU A 153 -45.69 20.75 4.15
CA LEU A 153 -44.52 19.88 4.19
C LEU A 153 -44.81 18.52 4.79
N ARG A 154 -45.61 18.46 5.88
CA ARG A 154 -45.98 17.18 6.50
C ARG A 154 -46.78 16.31 5.54
N ARG A 155 -47.78 16.87 4.88
CA ARG A 155 -48.59 16.15 3.87
C ARG A 155 -47.76 15.78 2.65
N GLY A 156 -46.79 16.62 2.26
CA GLY A 156 -45.84 16.33 1.21
C GLY A 156 -44.99 15.11 1.52
N LEU A 157 -44.46 15.04 2.73
CA LEU A 157 -43.66 13.91 3.22
C LEU A 157 -44.48 12.64 3.33
N GLU A 158 -45.68 12.71 3.92
CA GLU A 158 -46.60 11.56 4.05
C GLU A 158 -46.95 10.96 2.67
N ARG A 159 -47.13 11.77 1.63
CA ARG A 159 -47.37 11.27 0.26
C ARG A 159 -46.16 10.52 -0.34
N GLN A 160 -44.96 10.86 0.07
CA GLN A 160 -43.74 10.19 -0.40
C GLN A 160 -43.39 8.94 0.41
N LEU A 161 -43.93 8.79 1.63
CA LEU A 161 -43.61 7.63 2.52
C LEU A 161 -43.79 6.24 1.87
N PRO A 162 -44.84 5.95 1.08
CA PRO A 162 -44.96 4.65 0.43
C PRO A 162 -43.79 4.34 -0.51
N ALA A 163 -43.31 5.32 -1.28
CA ALA A 163 -42.15 5.16 -2.17
C ALA A 163 -40.85 5.01 -1.38
N LEU A 164 -40.69 5.83 -0.33
CA LEU A 164 -39.51 5.75 0.56
C LEU A 164 -39.45 4.41 1.29
N ARG A 165 -40.59 3.85 1.71
CA ARG A 165 -40.70 2.53 2.33
C ARG A 165 -40.37 1.40 1.35
N LEU A 166 -40.72 1.56 0.09
CA LEU A 166 -40.35 0.59 -0.95
C LEU A 166 -38.86 0.60 -1.23
N GLU A 167 -38.23 1.76 -1.18
CA GLU A 167 -36.80 1.95 -1.51
C GLU A 167 -35.88 1.67 -0.30
N HIS A 168 -36.24 2.12 0.88
CA HIS A 168 -35.39 2.09 2.09
C HIS A 168 -35.86 1.11 3.18
N GLY A 169 -37.04 0.50 3.02
CA GLY A 169 -37.61 -0.49 3.96
C GLY A 169 -38.81 0.02 4.75
N SER A 170 -39.60 -0.91 5.28
CA SER A 170 -40.89 -0.62 5.96
C SER A 170 -40.75 0.19 7.25
N HIS A 171 -39.56 0.33 7.79
CA HIS A 171 -39.23 1.08 9.01
C HIS A 171 -39.12 2.60 8.81
N VAL A 172 -39.27 3.09 7.57
CA VAL A 172 -39.24 4.54 7.28
C VAL A 172 -40.47 5.23 7.87
N GLU A 173 -40.23 6.18 8.75
CA GLU A 173 -41.26 7.01 9.39
C GLU A 173 -41.00 8.50 9.12
N ALA A 174 -42.07 9.28 9.02
CA ALA A 174 -41.97 10.74 8.91
C ALA A 174 -41.55 11.43 10.23
N ALA A 175 -41.72 10.71 11.34
CA ALA A 175 -41.45 11.24 12.68
C ALA A 175 -39.93 11.57 12.85
N GLY A 176 -39.64 12.79 13.29
CA GLY A 176 -38.28 13.28 13.49
C GLY A 176 -37.58 13.79 12.22
N GLY A 177 -38.28 13.90 11.11
CA GLY A 177 -37.82 14.60 9.92
C GLY A 177 -37.49 16.05 10.23
N THR A 178 -36.38 16.54 9.71
CA THR A 178 -35.84 17.86 9.94
C THR A 178 -35.62 18.60 8.62
N VAL A 179 -36.17 19.78 8.48
CA VAL A 179 -35.90 20.71 7.37
C VAL A 179 -34.48 21.24 7.57
N THR A 180 -33.65 21.21 6.52
CA THR A 180 -32.24 21.64 6.59
C THR A 180 -31.88 22.68 5.53
N GLY A 181 -32.69 22.91 4.52
CA GLY A 181 -32.37 23.86 3.46
C GLY A 181 -33.44 23.96 2.38
N LEU A 182 -33.27 24.94 1.50
CA LEU A 182 -34.03 25.08 0.27
C LEU A 182 -33.19 24.64 -0.93
N VAL A 183 -33.84 24.12 -1.95
CA VAL A 183 -33.23 23.70 -3.20
C VAL A 183 -34.02 24.26 -4.37
N LEU A 184 -33.30 24.86 -5.33
CA LEU A 184 -33.87 25.21 -6.65
C LEU A 184 -33.33 24.23 -7.67
N ASP A 185 -34.21 23.49 -8.35
CA ASP A 185 -33.83 22.55 -9.37
C ASP A 185 -34.43 22.87 -10.73
N ILE A 186 -33.66 22.67 -11.81
CA ILE A 186 -34.08 22.86 -13.20
C ILE A 186 -33.34 21.93 -14.13
N ALA A 187 -34.04 21.37 -15.11
CA ALA A 187 -33.43 20.68 -16.24
C ALA A 187 -32.96 21.68 -17.30
N LEU A 188 -31.65 21.73 -17.56
CA LEU A 188 -31.06 22.63 -18.53
C LEU A 188 -30.57 21.84 -19.75
N PRO A 189 -30.91 22.29 -21.00
CA PRO A 189 -30.26 21.78 -22.22
C PRO A 189 -28.87 22.39 -22.36
N PRO A 190 -28.05 21.92 -23.30
CA PRO A 190 -26.78 22.57 -23.63
C PRO A 190 -26.95 24.03 -24.00
N GLY A 191 -26.00 24.86 -23.53
CA GLY A 191 -25.98 26.28 -23.79
C GLY A 191 -25.90 27.17 -22.54
N ARG A 192 -25.96 28.46 -22.76
CA ARG A 192 -25.82 29.50 -21.73
C ARG A 192 -27.16 29.81 -21.09
N HIS A 193 -27.21 29.79 -19.76
CA HIS A 193 -28.40 30.01 -18.95
C HIS A 193 -28.16 31.05 -17.87
N GLU A 194 -29.22 31.80 -17.57
CA GLU A 194 -29.23 32.79 -16.51
C GLU A 194 -30.35 32.47 -15.51
N ILE A 195 -30.01 32.53 -14.23
CA ILE A 195 -30.94 32.42 -13.10
C ILE A 195 -30.68 33.61 -12.18
N ALA A 196 -31.71 34.38 -11.89
CA ALA A 196 -31.70 35.47 -10.91
C ALA A 196 -32.68 35.12 -9.78
N ILE A 197 -32.31 35.43 -8.55
CA ILE A 197 -33.03 35.09 -7.32
C ILE A 197 -33.15 36.34 -6.47
N ASP A 198 -34.35 36.55 -5.91
CA ASP A 198 -34.64 37.76 -5.09
C ASP A 198 -35.76 37.48 -4.08
N ASP A 199 -35.88 38.31 -3.06
CA ASP A 199 -36.97 38.34 -2.07
C ASP A 199 -37.33 36.95 -1.50
N LEU A 200 -36.39 36.31 -0.78
CA LEU A 200 -36.66 35.09 -0.03
C LEU A 200 -37.45 35.42 1.26
N GLU A 201 -38.54 34.69 1.45
CA GLU A 201 -39.33 34.70 2.68
C GLU A 201 -39.56 33.29 3.18
N VAL A 202 -39.17 32.97 4.41
CA VAL A 202 -39.47 31.69 5.08
C VAL A 202 -40.19 31.99 6.39
N THR A 203 -41.40 31.45 6.56
CA THR A 203 -42.22 31.63 7.75
C THR A 203 -42.51 30.30 8.44
N GLY A 204 -42.88 30.32 9.70
CA GLY A 204 -43.23 29.11 10.46
C GLY A 204 -42.03 28.26 10.87
N LEU A 205 -40.84 28.84 10.99
CA LEU A 205 -39.64 28.14 11.45
C LEU A 205 -39.77 27.81 12.95
N VAL A 206 -40.02 26.54 13.25
CA VAL A 206 -39.99 26.00 14.59
C VAL A 206 -38.74 25.12 14.74
N PRO A 207 -37.81 25.40 15.68
CA PRO A 207 -36.62 24.57 15.85
C PRO A 207 -36.98 23.10 16.02
N ALA A 208 -36.32 22.22 15.36
CA ALA A 208 -36.44 20.77 15.55
C ALA A 208 -36.19 20.42 17.03
N ALA A 209 -37.17 19.84 17.72
CA ALA A 209 -37.03 19.43 19.13
C ALA A 209 -35.86 18.45 19.27
N ALA A 210 -34.80 18.86 19.95
CA ALA A 210 -33.76 17.96 20.37
C ALA A 210 -34.44 16.87 21.26
N ARG A 211 -34.24 15.59 20.93
CA ARG A 211 -34.76 14.46 21.75
C ARG A 211 -34.26 14.68 23.19
N ARG A 212 -35.18 14.97 24.12
CA ARG A 212 -34.94 14.96 25.54
C ARG A 212 -35.03 13.50 26.04
N ASP A 213 -33.94 12.79 25.87
CA ASP A 213 -33.65 11.57 26.63
C ASP A 213 -32.22 11.61 27.10
N ALA A 214 -31.98 12.41 28.13
CA ALA A 214 -30.93 12.26 29.13
C ALA A 214 -31.03 13.41 30.14
N LEU A 215 -31.73 13.20 31.24
CA LEU A 215 -31.55 13.97 32.46
C LEU A 215 -30.18 13.60 33.03
N VAL A 216 -29.16 14.38 32.74
CA VAL A 216 -27.91 14.43 33.51
C VAL A 216 -27.56 15.88 33.75
N GLN A 217 -27.26 16.17 35.04
CA GLN A 217 -26.94 17.46 35.61
C GLN A 217 -25.83 18.23 34.87
N PRO A 218 -25.79 19.58 34.95
CA PRO A 218 -24.78 20.35 34.25
C PRO A 218 -23.40 20.19 34.92
N ALA A 219 -22.56 19.38 34.36
CA ALA A 219 -21.13 19.46 34.59
C ALA A 219 -20.53 20.57 33.71
N ALA A 220 -19.58 21.29 34.26
CA ALA A 220 -18.89 22.44 33.68
C ALA A 220 -18.57 22.29 32.17
N ALA A 221 -18.67 23.43 31.48
CA ALA A 221 -18.44 23.56 30.04
C ALA A 221 -17.22 22.78 29.54
N ALA A 222 -17.48 21.59 29.00
CA ALA A 222 -16.52 20.87 28.21
C ALA A 222 -16.63 21.38 26.75
N THR A 223 -15.51 21.78 26.19
CA THR A 223 -15.31 21.99 24.76
C THR A 223 -16.01 20.90 23.95
N PRO A 224 -16.64 21.18 22.78
CA PRO A 224 -17.25 20.16 21.95
C PRO A 224 -16.17 19.14 21.59
N ILE A 225 -16.33 17.90 22.03
CA ILE A 225 -15.49 16.79 21.59
C ILE A 225 -15.90 16.53 20.15
N GLU A 226 -15.03 16.93 19.23
CA GLU A 226 -15.12 16.56 17.83
C GLU A 226 -15.07 15.03 17.75
N THR A 227 -16.21 14.38 17.50
CA THR A 227 -16.27 12.93 17.36
C THR A 227 -15.69 12.56 16.01
N ASP A 228 -14.72 11.65 16.00
CA ASP A 228 -14.17 11.11 14.74
C ASP A 228 -15.29 10.51 13.87
N PRO A 229 -15.17 10.63 12.54
CA PRO A 229 -16.15 10.07 11.63
C PRO A 229 -16.20 8.54 11.77
N PRO A 230 -17.32 7.89 11.45
CA PRO A 230 -17.41 6.43 11.51
C PRO A 230 -16.43 5.78 10.53
N ALA A 231 -15.71 4.77 10.99
CA ALA A 231 -14.81 3.96 10.19
C ALA A 231 -15.08 2.48 10.47
N GLY A 232 -14.93 1.64 9.44
CA GLY A 232 -15.20 0.19 9.57
C GLY A 232 -14.95 -0.56 8.27
N LEU A 233 -15.37 -1.82 8.24
CA LEU A 233 -15.29 -2.69 7.07
C LEU A 233 -16.71 -2.97 6.53
N ALA A 234 -16.96 -2.57 5.29
CA ALA A 234 -18.22 -2.87 4.61
C ALA A 234 -17.96 -3.62 3.30
N ARG A 235 -18.51 -4.82 3.15
CA ARG A 235 -18.39 -5.67 1.94
C ARG A 235 -16.94 -5.88 1.46
N GLY A 236 -16.00 -6.05 2.40
CA GLY A 236 -14.56 -6.22 2.08
C GLY A 236 -13.84 -4.94 1.67
N VAL A 237 -14.44 -3.78 1.88
CA VAL A 237 -13.84 -2.46 1.66
C VAL A 237 -13.74 -1.73 2.99
N VAL A 238 -12.58 -1.18 3.29
CA VAL A 238 -12.41 -0.27 4.42
C VAL A 238 -13.07 1.05 4.07
N GLU A 239 -13.94 1.54 4.94
CA GLU A 239 -14.65 2.80 4.76
C GLU A 239 -14.39 3.75 5.93
N VAL A 240 -14.25 5.04 5.60
CA VAL A 240 -14.16 6.14 6.55
C VAL A 240 -15.20 7.19 6.16
N ALA A 241 -16.06 7.58 7.07
CA ALA A 241 -17.20 8.48 6.80
C ALA A 241 -18.10 7.98 5.63
N GLY A 242 -18.25 6.67 5.49
CA GLY A 242 -19.01 6.04 4.41
C GLY A 242 -18.35 6.12 3.02
N ARG A 243 -17.08 6.47 2.93
CA ARG A 243 -16.30 6.51 1.70
C ARG A 243 -15.24 5.42 1.70
N PRO A 244 -14.99 4.75 0.57
CA PRO A 244 -13.90 3.82 0.42
C PRO A 244 -12.58 4.48 0.81
N PHE A 245 -11.79 3.76 1.60
CA PHE A 245 -10.52 4.24 2.14
C PHE A 245 -9.42 3.21 1.89
N PHE A 246 -8.29 3.67 1.35
CA PHE A 246 -7.11 2.84 1.12
C PHE A 246 -6.05 3.15 2.17
N PRO A 247 -5.87 2.31 3.22
CA PRO A 247 -4.86 2.53 4.24
C PRO A 247 -3.45 2.56 3.65
N ARG A 248 -2.76 3.68 3.82
CA ARG A 248 -1.32 3.86 3.62
C ARG A 248 -0.71 4.01 5.00
N ALA A 249 -0.48 2.87 5.64
CA ALA A 249 -0.03 2.82 7.04
C ALA A 249 1.49 2.67 7.13
N ILE A 250 2.11 3.28 8.12
CA ILE A 250 3.54 3.17 8.43
C ILE A 250 3.73 2.70 9.88
N ASP A 251 4.71 1.82 10.11
CA ASP A 251 5.17 1.48 11.47
C ASP A 251 5.76 2.72 12.13
N TRP A 252 5.22 3.11 13.28
CA TRP A 252 5.66 4.28 14.02
C TRP A 252 6.91 3.96 14.86
N ASN A 253 7.93 4.80 14.74
CA ASN A 253 9.20 4.67 15.47
C ASN A 253 9.57 5.94 16.27
N GLY A 254 8.59 6.78 16.62
CA GLY A 254 8.80 7.98 17.45
C GLY A 254 8.69 9.31 16.69
N GLU A 255 8.54 9.29 15.35
CA GLU A 255 8.35 10.50 14.55
C GLU A 255 7.07 11.25 14.94
N SER A 256 7.04 12.57 14.71
CA SER A 256 5.79 13.31 14.88
C SER A 256 4.74 12.86 13.86
N PHE A 257 3.49 12.73 14.28
CA PHE A 257 2.40 12.34 13.36
C PHE A 257 2.16 13.38 12.26
N GLY A 258 2.42 14.66 12.54
CA GLY A 258 2.39 15.73 11.52
C GLY A 258 3.38 15.47 10.39
N PHE A 259 4.63 15.09 10.72
CA PHE A 259 5.64 14.73 9.73
C PHE A 259 5.21 13.52 8.88
N LEU A 260 4.66 12.48 9.50
CA LEU A 260 4.17 11.31 8.77
C LEU A 260 2.99 11.65 7.84
N ALA A 261 2.09 12.55 8.26
CA ALA A 261 1.02 13.06 7.40
C ALA A 261 1.58 13.87 6.22
N GLU A 262 2.63 14.67 6.41
CA GLU A 262 3.32 15.39 5.34
C GLU A 262 3.99 14.45 4.32
N LEU A 263 4.39 13.25 4.73
CA LEU A 263 4.86 12.19 3.82
C LEU A 263 3.70 11.50 3.08
N GLY A 264 2.44 11.90 3.30
CA GLY A 264 1.26 11.39 2.61
C GLY A 264 0.69 10.09 3.19
N PHE A 265 1.12 9.65 4.37
CA PHE A 265 0.46 8.57 5.09
C PHE A 265 -0.91 9.04 5.58
N ASN A 266 -1.86 8.12 5.66
CA ASN A 266 -3.19 8.35 6.23
C ASN A 266 -3.48 7.46 7.45
N CYS A 267 -2.53 6.54 7.76
CA CYS A 267 -2.56 5.66 8.92
C CYS A 267 -1.18 5.54 9.54
N VAL A 268 -1.15 5.30 10.86
CA VAL A 268 0.03 4.84 11.59
C VAL A 268 -0.26 3.51 12.25
N ARG A 269 0.74 2.64 12.31
CA ARG A 269 0.67 1.36 13.00
C ARG A 269 1.54 1.42 14.24
N LEU A 270 0.93 1.20 15.42
CA LEU A 270 1.61 1.15 16.71
C LEU A 270 1.82 -0.31 17.12
N ARG A 271 2.90 -0.59 17.83
CA ARG A 271 3.24 -1.94 18.32
C ARG A 271 2.55 -2.28 19.64
N GLU A 272 2.08 -1.24 20.34
CA GLU A 272 1.40 -1.32 21.62
C GLU A 272 0.03 -0.66 21.53
N PRO A 273 -0.91 -0.94 22.44
CA PRO A 273 -2.16 -0.22 22.51
C PRO A 273 -1.91 1.29 22.60
N ALA A 274 -2.62 2.06 21.76
CA ALA A 274 -2.39 3.49 21.67
C ALA A 274 -2.67 4.22 23.00
N ALA A 275 -1.78 5.13 23.40
CA ALA A 275 -2.03 6.02 24.50
C ALA A 275 -2.99 7.17 24.10
N ALA A 276 -3.65 7.79 25.07
CA ALA A 276 -4.65 8.84 24.81
C ALA A 276 -4.06 10.08 24.10
N ASP A 277 -2.84 10.45 24.43
CA ASP A 277 -2.08 11.53 23.78
C ASP A 277 -1.69 11.17 22.34
N GLN A 278 -1.35 9.92 22.06
CA GLN A 278 -1.08 9.42 20.70
C GLN A 278 -2.36 9.48 19.84
N LEU A 279 -3.51 9.07 20.37
CA LEU A 279 -4.78 9.17 19.66
C LEU A 279 -5.17 10.63 19.38
N ALA A 280 -4.93 11.55 20.33
CA ALA A 280 -5.16 12.97 20.16
C ALA A 280 -4.22 13.57 19.10
N ALA A 281 -2.93 13.23 19.12
CA ALA A 281 -1.95 13.67 18.14
C ALA A 281 -2.24 13.11 16.74
N ALA A 282 -2.65 11.83 16.62
CA ALA A 282 -3.07 11.23 15.37
C ALA A 282 -4.31 11.94 14.79
N ARG A 283 -5.29 12.30 15.66
CA ARG A 283 -6.47 13.08 15.26
C ARG A 283 -6.07 14.46 14.72
N ALA A 284 -5.20 15.17 15.44
CA ALA A 284 -4.72 16.49 15.02
C ALA A 284 -3.97 16.46 13.68
N ALA A 285 -3.26 15.36 13.39
CA ALA A 285 -2.55 15.14 12.14
C ALA A 285 -3.43 14.54 11.01
N GLY A 286 -4.70 14.24 11.29
CA GLY A 286 -5.59 13.59 10.30
C GLY A 286 -5.33 12.10 10.08
N LEU A 287 -4.44 11.46 10.87
CA LEU A 287 -4.05 10.06 10.70
C LEU A 287 -4.98 9.09 11.45
N TRP A 288 -5.29 7.95 10.87
CA TRP A 288 -5.91 6.82 11.55
C TRP A 288 -4.85 5.96 12.25
N VAL A 289 -5.27 5.20 13.26
CA VAL A 289 -4.39 4.34 14.04
C VAL A 289 -4.76 2.87 13.82
N ILE A 290 -3.77 2.03 13.60
CA ILE A 290 -3.86 0.56 13.67
C ILE A 290 -2.98 0.15 14.85
N CYS A 291 -3.54 -0.53 15.84
CA CYS A 291 -2.78 -0.93 17.03
C CYS A 291 -3.36 -2.21 17.66
N PRO A 292 -2.61 -2.90 18.50
CA PRO A 292 -3.17 -3.95 19.36
C PRO A 292 -4.30 -3.40 20.23
N PRO A 293 -5.32 -4.20 20.55
CA PRO A 293 -6.33 -3.82 21.51
C PRO A 293 -5.71 -3.68 22.91
N PRO A 294 -6.30 -2.85 23.79
CA PRO A 294 -5.91 -2.85 25.20
C PRO A 294 -6.23 -4.20 25.83
N PRO A 295 -5.59 -4.55 26.98
CA PRO A 295 -5.92 -5.75 27.72
C PRO A 295 -7.42 -5.82 28.02
N ILE A 296 -8.06 -6.91 27.61
CA ILE A 296 -9.50 -7.13 27.82
C ILE A 296 -9.68 -8.03 29.03
N PRO A 297 -10.39 -7.57 30.08
CA PRO A 297 -10.65 -8.38 31.25
C PRO A 297 -11.38 -9.69 30.91
N ASP A 298 -11.15 -10.73 31.70
CA ASP A 298 -11.94 -11.95 31.62
C ASP A 298 -13.34 -11.68 32.20
N VAL A 299 -14.32 -11.51 31.34
CA VAL A 299 -15.68 -11.19 31.71
C VAL A 299 -16.61 -12.27 31.15
N ASP A 300 -17.56 -12.72 31.96
CA ASP A 300 -18.60 -13.60 31.44
C ASP A 300 -19.48 -12.84 30.44
N LEU A 301 -19.32 -13.15 29.16
CA LEU A 301 -20.09 -12.54 28.06
C LEU A 301 -21.59 -12.83 28.14
N ARG A 302 -22.02 -13.72 29.06
CA ARG A 302 -23.45 -13.99 29.34
C ARG A 302 -24.10 -12.91 30.19
N GLU A 303 -23.28 -12.04 30.83
CA GLU A 303 -23.75 -10.91 31.62
C GLU A 303 -23.41 -9.59 30.92
N PRO A 304 -24.13 -9.18 29.86
CA PRO A 304 -23.78 -8.05 28.99
C PRO A 304 -23.69 -6.72 29.76
N GLU A 305 -24.38 -6.59 30.88
CA GLU A 305 -24.30 -5.38 31.72
C GLU A 305 -22.96 -5.19 32.45
N ARG A 306 -22.17 -6.24 32.57
CA ARG A 306 -20.85 -6.22 33.24
C ARG A 306 -19.70 -6.13 32.25
N VAL A 307 -19.98 -6.20 30.95
CA VAL A 307 -18.93 -6.12 29.92
C VAL A 307 -18.39 -4.68 29.86
N PRO A 308 -17.10 -4.46 30.12
CA PRO A 308 -16.51 -3.12 30.07
C PRO A 308 -16.46 -2.64 28.61
N MET A 309 -17.01 -1.48 28.34
CA MET A 309 -16.98 -0.89 27.01
C MET A 309 -15.69 -0.12 26.76
N LEU A 310 -15.04 -0.39 25.61
CA LEU A 310 -13.87 0.35 25.16
C LEU A 310 -14.29 1.76 24.70
N ARG A 311 -13.97 2.76 25.50
CA ARG A 311 -14.27 4.19 25.20
C ARG A 311 -13.00 4.93 24.79
N ASN A 312 -13.17 6.00 24.00
CA ASN A 312 -12.09 6.89 23.53
C ASN A 312 -11.12 6.23 22.54
N TRP A 313 -11.56 5.20 21.79
CA TRP A 313 -10.80 4.53 20.75
C TRP A 313 -11.32 4.84 19.35
N GLU A 314 -12.05 5.96 19.19
CA GLU A 314 -12.73 6.32 17.94
C GLU A 314 -11.74 6.50 16.80
N ARG A 315 -10.49 6.92 17.08
CA ARG A 315 -9.44 7.12 16.07
C ARG A 315 -8.76 5.82 15.63
N VAL A 316 -9.02 4.70 16.27
CA VAL A 316 -8.51 3.40 15.85
C VAL A 316 -9.33 2.86 14.68
N LEU A 317 -8.67 2.61 13.55
CA LEU A 317 -9.25 2.08 12.32
C LEU A 317 -9.49 0.57 12.42
N ALA A 318 -8.49 -0.16 12.91
CA ALA A 318 -8.50 -1.61 13.03
C ALA A 318 -7.69 -2.07 14.25
N TRP A 319 -8.10 -3.20 14.85
CA TRP A 319 -7.33 -3.87 15.89
C TRP A 319 -6.32 -4.84 15.27
N ASP A 320 -5.04 -4.64 15.56
CA ASP A 320 -3.96 -5.53 15.13
C ASP A 320 -3.88 -6.71 16.10
N VAL A 321 -4.21 -7.91 15.61
CA VAL A 321 -4.16 -9.15 16.39
C VAL A 321 -2.87 -9.93 16.20
N GLY A 322 -1.88 -9.32 15.54
CA GLY A 322 -0.52 -9.83 15.43
C GLY A 322 -0.18 -10.51 14.11
N SER A 323 0.95 -11.19 14.12
CA SER A 323 1.54 -11.86 12.95
C SER A 323 2.04 -13.27 13.33
N GLY A 324 2.37 -14.07 12.31
CA GLY A 324 2.80 -15.45 12.53
C GLY A 324 1.63 -16.38 12.88
N LEU A 325 0.41 -16.01 12.49
CA LEU A 325 -0.79 -16.77 12.82
C LEU A 325 -0.87 -18.04 11.98
N GLY A 326 -1.36 -19.13 12.61
CA GLY A 326 -1.57 -20.41 11.97
C GLY A 326 -2.78 -21.13 12.52
N GLU A 327 -2.94 -22.42 12.23
CA GLU A 327 -4.05 -23.23 12.75
C GLU A 327 -4.06 -23.31 14.27
N GLU A 328 -2.90 -23.29 14.91
CA GLU A 328 -2.71 -23.27 16.37
C GLU A 328 -3.28 -22.00 17.02
N SER A 329 -3.29 -20.87 16.31
CA SER A 329 -3.80 -19.59 16.79
C SER A 329 -5.33 -19.46 16.70
N VAL A 330 -6.02 -20.37 16.03
CA VAL A 330 -7.46 -20.22 15.69
C VAL A 330 -8.34 -20.13 16.95
N ALA A 331 -8.05 -20.91 17.98
CA ALA A 331 -8.84 -20.91 19.21
C ALA A 331 -8.72 -19.56 19.94
N ASP A 332 -7.51 -19.06 20.09
CA ASP A 332 -7.21 -17.78 20.75
C ASP A 332 -7.79 -16.60 19.95
N LEU A 333 -7.68 -16.63 18.63
CA LEU A 333 -8.30 -15.64 17.75
C LEU A 333 -9.83 -15.62 17.86
N ALA A 334 -10.46 -16.79 17.94
CA ALA A 334 -11.90 -16.90 18.11
C ALA A 334 -12.36 -16.29 19.43
N GLU A 335 -11.63 -16.55 20.50
CA GLU A 335 -11.92 -16.01 21.84
C GLU A 335 -11.67 -14.49 21.89
N LEU A 336 -10.50 -14.04 21.44
CA LEU A 336 -10.17 -12.61 21.36
C LEU A 336 -11.20 -11.84 20.54
N GLY A 337 -11.56 -12.36 19.36
CA GLY A 337 -12.54 -11.73 18.49
C GLY A 337 -13.92 -11.63 19.13
N ARG A 338 -14.37 -12.65 19.90
CA ARG A 338 -15.63 -12.60 20.65
C ARG A 338 -15.59 -11.52 21.72
N ARG A 339 -14.52 -11.46 22.53
CA ARG A 339 -14.36 -10.48 23.60
C ARG A 339 -14.29 -9.06 23.04
N LEU A 340 -13.48 -8.83 22.01
CA LEU A 340 -13.37 -7.53 21.36
C LEU A 340 -14.71 -7.03 20.84
N ARG A 341 -15.45 -7.86 20.10
CA ARG A 341 -16.77 -7.47 19.56
C ARG A 341 -17.80 -7.19 20.65
N ALA A 342 -17.67 -7.81 21.82
CA ALA A 342 -18.53 -7.53 22.97
C ALA A 342 -18.17 -6.20 23.66
N CYS A 343 -16.87 -5.88 23.77
CA CYS A 343 -16.39 -4.69 24.47
C CYS A 343 -16.33 -3.44 23.58
N ASP A 344 -16.24 -3.58 22.26
CA ASP A 344 -16.10 -2.47 21.33
C ASP A 344 -17.47 -1.88 20.95
N PRO A 345 -17.74 -0.60 21.31
CA PRO A 345 -19.00 0.05 20.91
C PRO A 345 -19.14 0.17 19.40
N ARG A 346 -18.03 0.16 18.66
CA ARG A 346 -18.01 0.07 17.19
C ARG A 346 -17.97 -1.39 16.77
N GLN A 347 -19.11 -2.05 16.71
CA GLN A 347 -19.22 -3.46 16.30
C GLN A 347 -18.63 -3.79 14.91
N GLY A 348 -18.42 -2.79 14.06
CA GLY A 348 -17.84 -2.95 12.71
C GLY A 348 -16.35 -2.66 12.59
N ARG A 349 -15.60 -2.43 13.71
CA ARG A 349 -14.15 -2.22 13.64
C ARG A 349 -13.47 -3.53 13.28
N PRO A 350 -12.68 -3.58 12.18
CA PRO A 350 -12.08 -4.82 11.72
C PRO A 350 -10.92 -5.27 12.60
N LEU A 351 -10.76 -6.60 12.67
CA LEU A 351 -9.56 -7.27 13.16
C LEU A 351 -8.62 -7.48 11.98
N ILE A 352 -7.37 -7.05 12.10
CA ILE A 352 -6.32 -7.20 11.10
C ILE A 352 -5.18 -8.05 11.65
N GLY A 353 -4.65 -8.96 10.85
CA GLY A 353 -3.51 -9.78 11.26
C GLY A 353 -2.87 -10.51 10.08
N SER A 354 -1.69 -11.10 10.29
CA SER A 354 -0.95 -11.83 9.27
C SER A 354 -0.83 -13.31 9.61
N ALA A 355 -1.26 -14.17 8.69
CA ALA A 355 -1.14 -15.61 8.81
C ALA A 355 -0.02 -16.14 7.89
N ASP A 356 0.80 -17.03 8.43
CA ASP A 356 1.87 -17.72 7.71
C ASP A 356 1.38 -19.05 7.11
N SER A 357 0.38 -19.66 7.74
CA SER A 357 -0.27 -20.90 7.27
C SER A 357 -1.72 -20.95 7.72
N GLY A 358 -2.50 -21.89 7.18
CA GLY A 358 -3.89 -22.07 7.58
C GLY A 358 -4.79 -20.88 7.26
N LEU A 359 -4.51 -20.16 6.14
CA LEU A 359 -5.25 -18.93 5.81
C LEU A 359 -6.75 -19.12 5.79
N ARG A 360 -7.22 -20.31 5.39
CA ARG A 360 -8.64 -20.65 5.36
C ARG A 360 -9.28 -20.63 6.74
N SER A 361 -8.59 -21.19 7.73
CA SER A 361 -9.07 -21.29 9.11
C SER A 361 -8.96 -19.92 9.81
N VAL A 362 -7.81 -19.26 9.68
CA VAL A 362 -7.55 -17.95 10.29
C VAL A 362 -8.51 -16.87 9.76
N SER A 363 -8.80 -16.85 8.45
CA SER A 363 -9.72 -15.87 7.83
C SER A 363 -11.18 -15.98 8.27
N ARG A 364 -11.54 -16.96 9.09
CA ARG A 364 -12.87 -17.02 9.74
C ARG A 364 -12.97 -16.13 10.97
N HIS A 365 -11.83 -15.76 11.53
CA HIS A 365 -11.74 -15.02 12.80
C HIS A 365 -11.10 -13.63 12.65
N ILE A 366 -10.45 -13.37 11.52
CA ILE A 366 -9.85 -12.07 11.16
C ILE A 366 -10.63 -11.47 9.98
N ASP A 367 -10.89 -10.17 10.04
CA ASP A 367 -11.66 -9.46 9.01
C ASP A 367 -10.81 -9.02 7.83
N ILE A 368 -9.53 -8.68 8.05
CA ILE A 368 -8.56 -8.28 7.02
C ILE A 368 -7.27 -9.07 7.23
N LEU A 369 -6.84 -9.81 6.22
CA LEU A 369 -5.56 -10.50 6.24
C LEU A 369 -4.44 -9.64 5.66
N VAL A 370 -3.27 -9.69 6.28
CA VAL A 370 -2.05 -9.05 5.79
C VAL A 370 -1.15 -10.09 5.15
N ALA A 371 -0.96 -10.00 3.84
CA ALA A 371 -0.01 -10.81 3.09
C ALA A 371 1.41 -10.26 3.32
N ARG A 372 2.22 -10.98 4.11
CA ARG A 372 3.59 -10.58 4.46
C ARG A 372 4.58 -11.34 3.60
N ARG A 373 5.31 -10.62 2.78
CA ARG A 373 6.45 -11.15 2.04
C ARG A 373 7.33 -10.02 1.56
N THR A 374 8.59 -10.01 1.97
CA THR A 374 9.56 -9.03 1.51
C THR A 374 9.90 -9.29 0.04
N VAL A 375 9.79 -8.27 -0.79
CA VAL A 375 10.17 -8.29 -2.21
C VAL A 375 11.34 -7.37 -2.49
N LEU A 376 11.33 -6.15 -1.95
CA LEU A 376 12.40 -5.18 -2.16
C LEU A 376 13.66 -5.58 -1.40
N GLY A 377 14.81 -5.50 -2.05
CA GLY A 377 16.07 -5.98 -1.50
C GLY A 377 16.16 -7.51 -1.38
N THR A 378 15.36 -8.27 -2.14
CA THR A 378 15.40 -9.74 -2.18
C THR A 378 15.53 -10.23 -3.62
N SER A 379 15.76 -11.55 -3.78
CA SER A 379 15.80 -12.19 -5.09
C SER A 379 14.41 -12.48 -5.69
N LEU A 380 13.32 -12.15 -5.00
CA LEU A 380 11.96 -12.34 -5.50
C LEU A 380 11.63 -11.27 -6.56
N GLU A 381 11.22 -11.70 -7.74
CA GLU A 381 10.83 -10.79 -8.80
C GLU A 381 9.45 -10.14 -8.54
N LEU A 382 9.27 -8.90 -8.99
CA LEU A 382 7.96 -8.22 -8.85
C LEU A 382 6.83 -8.95 -9.57
N ILE A 383 7.12 -9.59 -10.70
CA ILE A 383 6.11 -10.37 -11.44
C ILE A 383 5.67 -11.61 -10.67
N ASP A 384 6.62 -12.30 -10.02
CA ASP A 384 6.33 -13.46 -9.19
C ASP A 384 5.62 -13.07 -7.91
N TRP A 385 6.01 -11.92 -7.32
CA TRP A 385 5.31 -11.37 -6.17
C TRP A 385 3.87 -10.96 -6.51
N LEU A 386 3.61 -10.37 -7.67
CA LEU A 386 2.27 -10.08 -8.16
C LEU A 386 1.41 -11.35 -8.23
N GLU A 387 1.96 -12.42 -8.80
CA GLU A 387 1.24 -13.70 -8.90
C GLU A 387 0.99 -14.29 -7.51
N TRP A 388 2.00 -14.24 -6.61
CA TRP A 388 1.84 -14.66 -5.23
C TRP A 388 0.73 -13.89 -4.50
N LEU A 389 0.68 -12.55 -4.62
CA LEU A 389 -0.38 -11.73 -4.03
C LEU A 389 -1.76 -12.15 -4.56
N ARG A 390 -1.89 -12.40 -5.87
CA ARG A 390 -3.16 -12.81 -6.51
C ARG A 390 -3.63 -14.20 -6.11
N GLN A 391 -2.72 -15.04 -5.64
CA GLN A 391 -3.04 -16.38 -5.14
C GLN A 391 -3.60 -16.36 -3.72
N ARG A 392 -3.20 -15.40 -2.87
CA ARG A 392 -3.60 -15.36 -1.44
C ARG A 392 -5.11 -15.39 -1.19
N PRO A 393 -5.96 -14.61 -1.91
CA PRO A 393 -7.41 -14.69 -1.71
C PRO A 393 -8.03 -16.06 -1.99
N ARG A 394 -7.38 -16.91 -2.80
CA ARG A 394 -7.85 -18.29 -3.08
C ARG A 394 -7.66 -19.21 -1.88
N LEU A 395 -6.69 -18.92 -1.02
CA LEU A 395 -6.38 -19.70 0.17
C LEU A 395 -7.24 -19.30 1.38
N ALA A 396 -7.82 -18.11 1.38
CA ALA A 396 -8.66 -17.61 2.46
C ALA A 396 -10.16 -17.90 2.23
N ARG A 397 -10.98 -17.48 3.20
CA ARG A 397 -12.44 -17.45 3.03
C ARG A 397 -12.81 -16.50 1.90
N PRO A 398 -13.69 -16.88 0.96
CA PRO A 398 -14.12 -15.99 -0.11
C PRO A 398 -14.65 -14.65 0.42
N GLY A 399 -14.19 -13.55 -0.17
CA GLY A 399 -14.58 -12.20 0.22
C GLY A 399 -13.71 -11.57 1.32
N THR A 400 -12.73 -12.28 1.89
CA THR A 400 -11.77 -11.70 2.83
C THR A 400 -10.85 -10.71 2.09
N PRO A 401 -10.83 -9.43 2.48
CA PRO A 401 -9.91 -8.46 1.91
C PRO A 401 -8.48 -8.70 2.40
N PHE A 402 -7.54 -8.38 1.53
CA PHE A 402 -6.11 -8.45 1.84
C PHE A 402 -5.47 -7.07 1.79
N MET A 403 -4.58 -6.82 2.73
CA MET A 403 -3.54 -5.81 2.67
C MET A 403 -2.19 -6.50 2.47
N THR A 404 -1.14 -5.75 2.17
CA THR A 404 0.21 -6.30 2.11
C THR A 404 1.20 -5.42 2.86
N THR A 405 2.30 -6.04 3.32
CA THR A 405 3.44 -5.28 3.82
C THR A 405 4.34 -4.84 2.68
N LEU A 406 4.96 -3.68 2.82
CA LEU A 406 6.01 -3.20 1.95
C LEU A 406 7.14 -2.60 2.80
N ALA A 407 8.31 -3.24 2.76
CA ALA A 407 9.45 -2.81 3.54
C ALA A 407 10.00 -1.47 3.02
N THR A 408 10.33 -0.56 3.93
CA THR A 408 11.03 0.70 3.63
C THR A 408 12.55 0.56 3.74
N GLU A 409 13.02 -0.58 4.20
CA GLU A 409 14.41 -0.96 4.40
C GLU A 409 14.67 -2.30 3.72
N VAL A 410 15.91 -2.56 3.35
CA VAL A 410 16.29 -3.85 2.78
C VAL A 410 16.19 -4.97 3.82
N ASP A 411 16.09 -6.21 3.34
CA ASP A 411 16.05 -7.39 4.22
C ASP A 411 17.28 -7.43 5.15
N PRO A 412 17.12 -7.80 6.43
CA PRO A 412 18.23 -7.86 7.39
C PRO A 412 19.40 -8.73 6.95
N ALA A 413 19.17 -9.82 6.19
CA ALA A 413 20.26 -10.65 5.67
C ALA A 413 21.09 -9.90 4.61
N ALA A 414 20.42 -9.19 3.69
CA ALA A 414 21.09 -8.33 2.73
C ALA A 414 21.85 -7.19 3.41
N ALA A 415 21.25 -6.56 4.42
CA ALA A 415 21.91 -5.52 5.21
C ALA A 415 23.15 -6.04 5.94
N ARG A 416 23.12 -7.24 6.54
CA ARG A 416 24.30 -7.85 7.17
C ARG A 416 25.41 -8.15 6.16
N GLN A 417 25.08 -8.68 4.97
CA GLN A 417 26.08 -8.94 3.92
C GLN A 417 26.72 -7.65 3.41
N ALA A 418 25.94 -6.60 3.24
CA ALA A 418 26.46 -5.30 2.84
C ALA A 418 27.32 -4.65 3.93
N ALA A 419 26.94 -4.76 5.20
CA ALA A 419 27.75 -4.29 6.32
C ALA A 419 29.08 -5.04 6.44
N ALA A 420 29.07 -6.36 6.21
CA ALA A 420 30.28 -7.17 6.16
C ALA A 420 31.19 -6.77 4.97
N LEU A 421 30.61 -6.35 3.86
CA LEU A 421 31.35 -5.85 2.69
C LEU A 421 31.93 -4.45 2.92
N ALA A 422 31.13 -3.53 3.45
CA ALA A 422 31.51 -2.13 3.59
C ALA A 422 32.46 -1.84 4.78
N GLY A 423 32.50 -2.72 5.78
CA GLY A 423 33.30 -2.53 6.99
C GLY A 423 32.86 -1.35 7.86
N VAL A 424 33.76 -0.88 8.73
CA VAL A 424 33.50 0.23 9.65
C VAL A 424 33.31 1.54 8.89
N GLY A 425 32.14 2.20 9.08
CA GLY A 425 31.84 3.49 8.46
C GLY A 425 31.24 3.37 7.05
N GLY A 426 30.89 2.14 6.62
CA GLY A 426 30.08 1.95 5.40
C GLY A 426 28.72 2.62 5.51
N ARG A 427 28.19 3.12 4.39
CA ARG A 427 26.84 3.68 4.34
C ARG A 427 25.79 2.57 4.42
N GLY A 428 24.63 2.89 5.01
CA GLY A 428 23.49 1.99 5.01
C GLY A 428 22.89 1.79 3.62
N LEU A 429 22.23 0.67 3.43
CA LEU A 429 21.52 0.35 2.20
C LEU A 429 20.18 1.09 2.11
N ALA A 430 19.93 1.76 1.02
CA ALA A 430 18.65 2.37 0.72
C ALA A 430 17.89 1.56 -0.35
N ILE A 431 16.57 1.54 -0.24
CA ILE A 431 15.71 1.02 -1.31
C ILE A 431 15.59 2.10 -2.40
N ASP A 432 15.77 1.69 -3.64
CA ASP A 432 15.59 2.57 -4.80
C ASP A 432 14.16 3.13 -4.84
N PRO A 433 13.97 4.47 -4.94
CA PRO A 433 12.65 5.10 -4.93
C PRO A 433 11.71 4.59 -6.03
N GLU A 434 12.25 4.30 -7.22
CA GLU A 434 11.47 3.77 -8.32
C GLU A 434 10.97 2.35 -8.03
N SER A 435 11.81 1.49 -7.47
CA SER A 435 11.44 0.14 -7.06
C SER A 435 10.33 0.13 -6.02
N LEU A 436 10.34 1.08 -5.08
CA LEU A 436 9.29 1.24 -4.07
C LEU A 436 7.94 1.62 -4.72
N ALA A 437 7.94 2.57 -5.65
CA ALA A 437 6.75 2.98 -6.39
C ALA A 437 6.18 1.82 -7.22
N LEU A 438 7.03 1.08 -7.93
CA LEU A 438 6.61 -0.06 -8.76
C LEU A 438 6.07 -1.23 -7.92
N ALA A 439 6.66 -1.50 -6.75
CA ALA A 439 6.13 -2.48 -5.80
C ALA A 439 4.75 -2.06 -5.27
N SER A 440 4.54 -0.76 -5.02
CA SER A 440 3.23 -0.23 -4.61
C SER A 440 2.16 -0.41 -5.69
N PHE A 441 2.50 -0.15 -6.97
CA PHE A 441 1.61 -0.42 -8.11
C PHE A 441 1.33 -1.92 -8.27
N THR A 442 2.34 -2.75 -8.06
CA THR A 442 2.20 -4.21 -8.07
C THR A 442 1.24 -4.68 -6.98
N ALA A 443 1.29 -4.12 -5.78
CA ALA A 443 0.37 -4.42 -4.69
C ALA A 443 -1.08 -4.06 -5.06
N VAL A 444 -1.32 -2.87 -5.61
CA VAL A 444 -2.66 -2.44 -6.08
C VAL A 444 -3.17 -3.35 -7.20
N ALA A 445 -2.34 -3.68 -8.19
CA ALA A 445 -2.68 -4.61 -9.28
C ALA A 445 -2.90 -6.04 -8.78
N GLY A 446 -2.25 -6.43 -7.68
CA GLY A 446 -2.47 -7.68 -6.95
C GLY A 446 -3.80 -7.76 -6.22
N GLY A 447 -4.55 -6.65 -6.14
CA GLY A 447 -5.86 -6.57 -5.48
C GLY A 447 -5.78 -6.28 -3.99
N MET A 448 -4.65 -5.78 -3.50
CA MET A 448 -4.47 -5.40 -2.10
C MET A 448 -5.29 -4.14 -1.78
N ARG A 449 -5.97 -4.13 -0.63
CA ARG A 449 -6.87 -3.06 -0.17
C ARG A 449 -6.21 -2.07 0.79
N GLY A 450 -4.89 -2.14 0.93
CA GLY A 450 -4.06 -1.25 1.72
C GLY A 450 -2.62 -1.71 1.72
N ILE A 451 -1.71 -0.84 2.12
CA ILE A 451 -0.29 -1.12 2.27
C ILE A 451 0.14 -0.75 3.69
N LEU A 452 0.77 -1.70 4.38
CA LEU A 452 1.48 -1.49 5.63
C LEU A 452 2.97 -1.34 5.31
N PHE A 453 3.45 -0.11 5.28
CA PHE A 453 4.88 0.16 5.14
C PHE A 453 5.59 -0.20 6.45
N THR A 454 6.47 -1.19 6.38
CA THR A 454 7.22 -1.62 7.57
C THR A 454 8.52 -0.82 7.69
N SER A 455 8.78 -0.31 8.88
CA SER A 455 9.98 0.46 9.21
C SER A 455 10.50 0.07 10.58
N SER A 456 11.81 -0.09 10.72
CA SER A 456 12.48 -0.37 11.99
C SER A 456 13.17 0.87 12.56
N ARG A 457 13.32 1.93 11.78
CA ARG A 457 14.01 3.18 12.14
C ARG A 457 13.16 4.40 11.82
N PRO A 458 13.30 5.50 12.58
CA PRO A 458 12.63 6.75 12.28
C PRO A 458 12.90 7.26 10.86
N LEU A 459 11.96 8.06 10.34
CA LEU A 459 12.02 8.66 8.98
C LEU A 459 12.45 10.14 9.00
N ASP A 460 12.59 10.75 10.17
CA ASP A 460 12.92 12.17 10.36
C ASP A 460 14.41 12.44 10.67
N GLY A 461 15.27 11.44 10.46
CA GLY A 461 16.72 11.60 10.60
C GLY A 461 17.35 12.44 9.48
N ASP A 462 18.50 13.08 9.80
CA ASP A 462 19.21 14.00 8.91
C ASP A 462 20.22 13.31 7.96
N ASP A 463 20.44 12.00 8.10
CA ASP A 463 21.34 11.28 7.22
C ASP A 463 20.78 11.10 5.80
N ALA A 464 21.66 10.91 4.82
CA ALA A 464 21.29 10.84 3.41
C ALA A 464 20.34 9.68 3.09
N GLU A 465 20.53 8.53 3.72
CA GLU A 465 19.69 7.33 3.55
C GLU A 465 18.27 7.57 4.05
N THR A 466 18.12 8.14 5.28
CA THR A 466 16.82 8.44 5.86
C THR A 466 16.07 9.50 5.05
N ARG A 467 16.77 10.54 4.58
CA ARG A 467 16.18 11.56 3.70
C ARG A 467 15.72 10.98 2.36
N LEU A 468 16.51 10.09 1.75
CA LEU A 468 16.12 9.41 0.52
C LEU A 468 14.89 8.52 0.75
N ARG A 469 14.86 7.77 1.85
CA ARG A 469 13.75 6.91 2.26
C ARG A 469 12.46 7.71 2.46
N ALA A 470 12.52 8.82 3.18
CA ALA A 470 11.39 9.72 3.39
C ALA A 470 10.89 10.33 2.06
N ALA A 471 11.80 10.78 1.18
CA ALA A 471 11.46 11.31 -0.12
C ALA A 471 10.79 10.27 -1.04
N ALA A 472 11.31 9.04 -1.06
CA ALA A 472 10.73 7.93 -1.82
C ALA A 472 9.31 7.57 -1.35
N LEU A 473 9.08 7.55 -0.04
CA LEU A 473 7.78 7.29 0.55
C LEU A 473 6.79 8.41 0.24
N ARG A 474 7.22 9.66 0.31
CA ARG A 474 6.39 10.81 -0.08
C ARG A 474 5.94 10.72 -1.53
N ASP A 475 6.86 10.48 -2.45
CA ASP A 475 6.55 10.32 -3.88
C ASP A 475 5.57 9.16 -4.13
N THR A 476 5.82 8.01 -3.50
CA THR A 476 4.95 6.84 -3.58
C THR A 476 3.55 7.12 -3.05
N ASN A 477 3.41 7.77 -1.90
CA ASN A 477 2.13 8.11 -1.30
C ASN A 477 1.33 9.12 -2.14
N LEU A 478 1.99 10.09 -2.78
CA LEU A 478 1.33 11.03 -3.70
C LEU A 478 0.69 10.27 -4.89
N ARG A 479 1.38 9.30 -5.45
CA ARG A 479 0.87 8.45 -6.54
C ARG A 479 -0.29 7.56 -6.06
N LEU A 480 -0.16 6.97 -4.87
CA LEU A 480 -1.22 6.15 -4.26
C LEU A 480 -2.47 6.99 -3.92
N ALA A 481 -2.32 8.26 -3.57
CA ALA A 481 -3.46 9.15 -3.33
C ALA A 481 -4.33 9.34 -4.59
N VAL A 482 -3.70 9.44 -5.76
CA VAL A 482 -4.43 9.49 -7.05
C VAL A 482 -5.13 8.16 -7.36
N LEU A 483 -4.50 7.03 -6.98
CA LEU A 483 -5.05 5.69 -7.19
C LEU A 483 -6.16 5.30 -6.20
N GLU A 484 -6.32 6.02 -5.10
CA GLU A 484 -7.14 5.62 -3.96
C GLU A 484 -8.55 5.14 -4.32
N PRO A 485 -9.35 5.80 -5.18
CA PRO A 485 -10.70 5.34 -5.51
C PRO A 485 -10.73 3.93 -6.13
N TRP A 486 -9.74 3.60 -6.94
CA TRP A 486 -9.61 2.28 -7.57
C TRP A 486 -8.94 1.26 -6.67
N ALA A 487 -7.94 1.66 -5.90
CA ALA A 487 -7.23 0.79 -4.97
C ALA A 487 -8.13 0.35 -3.81
N ALA A 488 -8.95 1.26 -3.25
CA ALA A 488 -9.82 0.96 -2.12
C ALA A 488 -11.00 0.04 -2.49
N ALA A 489 -11.73 0.36 -3.56
CA ALA A 489 -13.00 -0.29 -3.89
C ALA A 489 -13.05 -0.89 -5.31
N GLY A 490 -12.04 -0.66 -6.13
CA GLY A 490 -12.02 -1.11 -7.52
C GLY A 490 -11.95 -2.63 -7.65
N ARG A 491 -12.44 -3.13 -8.78
CA ARG A 491 -12.41 -4.54 -9.17
C ARG A 491 -11.42 -4.73 -10.32
N PHE A 492 -10.58 -5.75 -10.23
CA PHE A 492 -9.79 -6.16 -11.38
C PHE A 492 -10.71 -6.56 -12.54
N ALA A 493 -10.59 -5.87 -13.66
CA ALA A 493 -11.41 -6.11 -14.84
C ALA A 493 -10.70 -6.97 -15.88
N ALA A 494 -9.44 -6.67 -16.19
CA ALA A 494 -8.67 -7.41 -17.21
C ALA A 494 -7.16 -7.13 -17.12
N LYS A 495 -6.36 -8.02 -17.68
CA LYS A 495 -4.98 -7.73 -18.10
C LYS A 495 -5.02 -7.16 -19.51
N ALA A 496 -4.45 -6.00 -19.73
CA ALA A 496 -4.31 -5.37 -21.02
C ALA A 496 -3.05 -5.89 -21.74
N ARG A 497 -3.06 -5.91 -23.08
CA ARG A 497 -1.88 -6.25 -23.89
C ARG A 497 -1.09 -4.98 -24.16
N THR A 498 0.23 -5.08 -24.08
CA THR A 498 1.14 -3.97 -24.37
C THR A 498 2.00 -4.27 -25.59
N SER A 499 2.50 -3.24 -26.24
CA SER A 499 3.47 -3.38 -27.36
C SER A 499 4.88 -3.77 -26.90
N SER A 500 5.14 -3.79 -25.58
CA SER A 500 6.41 -4.22 -24.97
C SER A 500 6.17 -5.39 -24.03
N ALA A 501 6.93 -6.47 -24.17
CA ALA A 501 6.86 -7.63 -23.28
C ALA A 501 7.27 -7.30 -21.82
N GLU A 502 8.06 -6.27 -21.62
CA GLU A 502 8.55 -5.82 -20.32
C GLU A 502 7.53 -5.01 -19.52
N VAL A 503 6.46 -4.53 -20.15
CA VAL A 503 5.44 -3.72 -19.51
C VAL A 503 4.22 -4.56 -19.18
N GLN A 504 3.87 -4.61 -17.90
CA GLN A 504 2.60 -5.15 -17.43
C GLN A 504 1.56 -4.03 -17.40
N ALA A 505 0.32 -4.36 -17.80
CA ALA A 505 -0.78 -3.41 -17.75
C ALA A 505 -2.04 -4.10 -17.22
N PHE A 506 -2.69 -3.49 -16.23
CA PHE A 506 -3.89 -4.02 -15.58
C PHE A 506 -4.99 -2.98 -15.55
N VAL A 507 -6.21 -3.45 -15.75
CA VAL A 507 -7.42 -2.62 -15.78
C VAL A 507 -8.17 -2.83 -14.46
N ILE A 508 -8.35 -1.76 -13.72
CA ILE A 508 -9.13 -1.73 -12.48
C ILE A 508 -10.38 -0.90 -12.74
N GLU A 509 -11.55 -1.45 -12.44
CA GLU A 509 -12.84 -0.81 -12.65
C GLU A 509 -13.42 -0.36 -11.31
N ALA A 510 -13.83 0.89 -11.22
CA ALA A 510 -14.57 1.44 -10.09
C ALA A 510 -15.76 2.24 -10.63
N GLY A 511 -16.99 1.83 -10.29
CA GLY A 511 -18.20 2.41 -10.85
C GLY A 511 -18.22 2.33 -12.39
N ARG A 512 -18.29 3.48 -13.05
CA ARG A 512 -18.28 3.59 -14.53
C ARG A 512 -16.93 4.04 -15.09
N ALA A 513 -15.89 4.08 -14.27
CA ALA A 513 -14.55 4.46 -14.67
C ALA A 513 -13.60 3.28 -14.62
N ARG A 514 -12.64 3.28 -15.54
CA ARG A 514 -11.54 2.29 -15.56
C ARG A 514 -10.21 3.01 -15.45
N LEU A 515 -9.36 2.49 -14.62
CA LEU A 515 -7.97 2.91 -14.54
C LEU A 515 -7.09 1.82 -15.12
N VAL A 516 -6.27 2.15 -16.11
CA VAL A 516 -5.21 1.27 -16.58
C VAL A 516 -3.93 1.66 -15.87
N LEU A 517 -3.38 0.73 -15.13
CA LEU A 517 -2.12 0.86 -14.43
C LEU A 517 -1.08 0.08 -15.22
N ALA A 518 -0.09 0.77 -15.76
CA ALA A 518 0.99 0.18 -16.55
C ALA A 518 2.35 0.46 -15.92
N TRP A 519 3.21 -0.57 -15.81
CA TRP A 519 4.57 -0.40 -15.31
C TRP A 519 5.53 -1.43 -15.91
N ARG A 520 6.82 -1.06 -15.98
CA ARG A 520 7.86 -1.99 -16.37
C ARG A 520 8.08 -3.03 -15.29
N CYS A 521 8.15 -4.27 -15.71
CA CYS A 521 8.38 -5.42 -14.85
C CYS A 521 9.37 -6.34 -15.58
N VAL A 522 10.63 -5.91 -15.63
CA VAL A 522 11.72 -6.67 -16.25
C VAL A 522 12.15 -7.76 -15.27
N GLN A 523 12.45 -8.96 -15.79
CA GLN A 523 13.07 -9.99 -14.98
C GLN A 523 14.51 -9.60 -14.64
N GLY A 524 14.80 -9.55 -13.37
CA GLY A 524 16.10 -9.23 -12.79
C GLY A 524 15.93 -9.13 -11.27
N SER A 525 16.89 -9.56 -10.47
CA SER A 525 16.74 -9.62 -9.02
C SER A 525 16.40 -8.23 -8.41
N GLN A 526 15.50 -8.21 -7.45
CA GLN A 526 15.18 -7.03 -6.65
C GLN A 526 16.25 -6.69 -5.60
N VAL A 527 17.23 -7.56 -5.39
CA VAL A 527 18.42 -7.28 -4.56
C VAL A 527 19.30 -6.23 -5.23
N VAL A 528 19.29 -6.22 -6.53
CA VAL A 528 20.14 -5.38 -7.36
C VAL A 528 19.30 -4.55 -8.31
N ALA A 529 19.87 -3.42 -8.73
CA ALA A 529 19.21 -2.53 -9.66
C ALA A 529 18.75 -3.31 -10.90
N ARG A 530 17.56 -3.02 -11.33
CA ARG A 530 16.97 -3.65 -12.50
C ARG A 530 17.88 -3.54 -13.71
N ARG A 531 17.93 -4.59 -14.47
CA ARG A 531 18.35 -4.52 -15.85
C ARG A 531 17.42 -3.57 -16.59
N TYR A 532 17.89 -2.35 -16.82
CA TYR A 532 17.15 -1.37 -17.60
C TYR A 532 17.54 -1.57 -19.08
N GLU A 533 16.71 -2.28 -19.80
CA GLU A 533 16.74 -2.27 -21.27
C GLU A 533 15.89 -1.08 -21.76
N GLY A 534 16.34 0.11 -21.48
CA GLY A 534 15.82 1.34 -22.07
C GLY A 534 16.45 1.59 -23.44
N PRO A 535 15.99 2.62 -24.18
CA PRO A 535 16.66 3.00 -25.42
C PRO A 535 18.14 3.26 -25.17
N ASP A 536 18.98 2.93 -26.13
CA ASP A 536 20.45 3.13 -26.09
C ASP A 536 20.84 4.58 -25.81
N VAL A 537 19.90 5.51 -26.00
CA VAL A 537 20.07 6.94 -25.71
C VAL A 537 19.40 7.27 -24.38
N PRO A 538 20.18 7.67 -23.37
CA PRO A 538 19.65 8.12 -22.08
C PRO A 538 18.66 9.28 -22.28
N GLY A 539 17.49 9.14 -21.69
CA GLY A 539 16.47 10.21 -21.71
C GLY A 539 15.49 10.16 -22.88
N GLU A 540 15.59 9.21 -23.82
CA GLU A 540 14.52 8.94 -24.78
C GLU A 540 13.49 8.02 -24.16
N ASP A 541 12.25 8.49 -24.02
CA ASP A 541 11.11 7.68 -23.65
C ASP A 541 10.53 7.08 -24.93
N LEU A 542 10.30 5.76 -24.95
CA LEU A 542 9.71 5.09 -26.12
C LEU A 542 8.19 5.17 -26.11
N PRO A 543 7.54 5.22 -27.28
CA PRO A 543 6.09 5.14 -27.33
C PRO A 543 5.62 3.75 -26.88
N LEU A 544 4.52 3.70 -26.13
CA LEU A 544 3.91 2.46 -25.65
C LEU A 544 2.43 2.43 -26.04
N SER A 545 2.02 1.40 -26.78
CA SER A 545 0.61 1.13 -27.07
C SER A 545 0.06 0.05 -26.14
N ILE A 546 -1.12 0.29 -25.60
CA ILE A 546 -1.85 -0.62 -24.70
C ILE A 546 -3.21 -0.92 -25.28
N LEU A 547 -3.51 -2.20 -25.52
CA LEU A 547 -4.81 -2.68 -25.94
C LEU A 547 -5.66 -3.04 -24.72
N VAL A 548 -6.65 -2.21 -24.44
CA VAL A 548 -7.54 -2.35 -23.28
C VAL A 548 -8.84 -3.03 -23.71
N PRO A 549 -9.15 -4.24 -23.21
CA PRO A 549 -10.37 -4.95 -23.59
C PRO A 549 -11.62 -4.37 -22.90
N GLY A 550 -12.78 -4.56 -23.52
CA GLY A 550 -14.09 -4.31 -22.94
C GLY A 550 -14.40 -2.84 -22.61
N VAL A 551 -13.75 -1.88 -23.25
CA VAL A 551 -13.97 -0.44 -23.00
C VAL A 551 -15.30 0.01 -23.66
N PRO A 552 -16.25 0.63 -22.90
CA PRO A 552 -17.47 1.19 -23.46
C PRO A 552 -17.21 2.24 -24.53
N GLU A 553 -18.17 2.44 -25.44
CA GLU A 553 -18.00 3.32 -26.61
C GLU A 553 -17.85 4.80 -26.23
N ALA A 554 -18.57 5.22 -25.21
CA ALA A 554 -18.54 6.59 -24.71
C ALA A 554 -17.23 6.97 -23.98
N HIS A 555 -16.38 5.98 -23.61
CA HIS A 555 -15.19 6.27 -22.83
C HIS A 555 -14.10 6.94 -23.68
N ARG A 556 -13.46 7.94 -23.07
CA ARG A 556 -12.27 8.63 -23.58
C ARG A 556 -11.08 8.29 -22.69
N ALA A 557 -9.89 8.29 -23.30
CA ALA A 557 -8.65 7.99 -22.63
C ALA A 557 -7.92 9.28 -22.24
N TRP A 558 -7.49 9.32 -20.99
CA TRP A 558 -6.75 10.42 -20.39
C TRP A 558 -5.52 9.88 -19.70
N GLU A 559 -4.36 10.40 -20.04
CA GLU A 559 -3.16 10.17 -19.24
C GLU A 559 -3.27 10.97 -17.94
N VAL A 560 -3.08 10.29 -16.81
CA VAL A 560 -2.95 10.94 -15.51
C VAL A 560 -1.50 11.38 -15.38
N ALA A 561 -1.25 12.67 -15.58
CA ALA A 561 0.08 13.25 -15.61
C ALA A 561 0.22 14.36 -14.56
N ALA A 562 1.45 14.77 -14.30
CA ALA A 562 1.73 15.93 -13.45
C ALA A 562 0.91 17.14 -13.91
N GLY A 563 0.24 17.80 -12.96
CA GLY A 563 -0.61 18.97 -13.22
C GLY A 563 -1.99 18.69 -13.81
N GLY A 564 -2.34 17.42 -14.15
CA GLY A 564 -3.70 17.11 -14.58
C GLY A 564 -3.85 15.98 -15.59
N LEU A 565 -5.06 15.88 -16.13
CA LEU A 565 -5.40 14.91 -17.14
C LEU A 565 -5.06 15.42 -18.53
N ARG A 566 -4.34 14.61 -19.33
CA ARG A 566 -4.05 14.91 -20.74
C ARG A 566 -4.80 13.94 -21.65
N PRO A 567 -5.52 14.40 -22.70
CA PRO A 567 -6.19 13.52 -23.63
C PRO A 567 -5.15 12.67 -24.38
N MET A 568 -5.44 11.37 -24.53
CA MET A 568 -4.57 10.42 -25.22
C MET A 568 -5.11 10.07 -26.60
N ARG A 569 -4.22 9.71 -27.51
CA ARG A 569 -4.60 9.09 -28.77
C ARG A 569 -5.22 7.72 -28.47
N GLN A 570 -6.43 7.51 -28.98
CA GLN A 570 -7.13 6.23 -28.87
C GLN A 570 -7.73 5.80 -30.19
N SER A 571 -7.76 4.51 -30.45
CA SER A 571 -8.43 3.92 -31.61
C SER A 571 -9.14 2.62 -31.21
N ARG A 572 -10.32 2.38 -31.78
CA ARG A 572 -10.99 1.10 -31.63
C ARG A 572 -10.39 0.09 -32.61
N VAL A 573 -10.05 -1.06 -32.08
CA VAL A 573 -9.48 -2.18 -32.85
C VAL A 573 -10.14 -3.47 -32.39
N THR A 574 -9.93 -4.56 -33.13
CA THR A 574 -10.39 -5.88 -32.69
C THR A 574 -9.83 -6.24 -31.35
N GLY A 575 -10.71 -6.50 -30.39
CA GLY A 575 -10.35 -6.87 -29.01
C GLY A 575 -10.39 -5.72 -27.99
N GLY A 576 -10.66 -4.46 -28.40
CA GLY A 576 -10.78 -3.36 -27.44
C GLY A 576 -10.46 -1.97 -27.97
N VAL A 577 -9.92 -1.14 -27.09
CA VAL A 577 -9.42 0.20 -27.41
C VAL A 577 -7.90 0.21 -27.24
N SER A 578 -7.19 0.60 -28.29
CA SER A 578 -5.76 0.88 -28.25
C SER A 578 -5.54 2.32 -27.79
N VAL A 579 -4.78 2.51 -26.73
CA VAL A 579 -4.31 3.81 -26.23
C VAL A 579 -2.80 3.88 -26.33
N THR A 580 -2.25 5.05 -26.62
CA THR A 580 -0.81 5.20 -26.84
C THR A 580 -0.25 6.32 -25.99
N PHE A 581 0.75 5.98 -25.18
CA PHE A 581 1.68 6.94 -24.58
C PHE A 581 2.67 7.37 -25.65
N ASP A 582 2.85 8.66 -25.86
CA ASP A 582 3.88 9.17 -26.77
C ASP A 582 5.29 8.99 -26.20
N ALA A 583 5.38 8.98 -24.87
CA ALA A 583 6.63 8.82 -24.13
C ALA A 583 6.34 8.04 -22.84
N PHE A 584 6.80 6.81 -22.75
CA PHE A 584 6.61 5.93 -21.58
C PHE A 584 7.98 5.61 -20.97
N ALA A 585 8.17 5.99 -19.71
CA ALA A 585 9.39 5.67 -18.95
C ALA A 585 9.24 4.32 -18.24
N THR A 586 8.85 4.31 -16.98
CA THR A 586 8.82 3.12 -16.13
C THR A 586 7.41 2.74 -15.68
N HIS A 587 6.52 3.72 -15.59
CA HIS A 587 5.12 3.51 -15.20
C HIS A 587 4.23 4.61 -15.79
N GLY A 588 2.94 4.34 -15.87
CA GLY A 588 1.94 5.30 -16.34
C GLY A 588 0.52 4.87 -15.95
N MET A 589 -0.37 5.83 -15.89
CA MET A 589 -1.78 5.65 -15.55
C MET A 589 -2.66 6.23 -16.66
N VAL A 590 -3.67 5.45 -17.10
CA VAL A 590 -4.66 5.91 -18.06
C VAL A 590 -6.04 5.81 -17.45
N LEU A 591 -6.72 6.94 -17.32
CA LEU A 591 -8.12 6.99 -16.97
C LEU A 591 -8.98 6.83 -18.23
N LEU A 592 -9.89 5.85 -18.20
CA LEU A 592 -10.89 5.61 -19.22
C LEU A 592 -12.27 5.88 -18.61
N SER A 593 -12.92 6.95 -19.03
CA SER A 593 -14.24 7.33 -18.57
C SER A 593 -15.03 8.08 -19.64
N GLY A 594 -16.34 7.89 -19.65
CA GLY A 594 -17.29 8.71 -20.37
C GLY A 594 -17.99 9.76 -19.50
N GLU A 595 -17.60 9.82 -18.19
CA GLU A 595 -18.28 10.67 -17.21
C GLU A 595 -17.44 11.90 -16.87
N PRO A 596 -17.90 13.12 -17.19
CA PRO A 596 -17.19 14.36 -16.87
C PRO A 596 -16.95 14.56 -15.38
N ALA A 597 -17.86 14.11 -14.51
CA ALA A 597 -17.68 14.20 -13.06
C ALA A 597 -16.46 13.42 -12.57
N VAL A 598 -16.19 12.24 -13.14
CA VAL A 598 -15.01 11.44 -12.77
C VAL A 598 -13.73 12.13 -13.23
N THR A 599 -13.69 12.61 -14.47
CA THR A 599 -12.51 13.32 -14.98
C THR A 599 -12.27 14.62 -14.24
N GLY A 600 -13.33 15.37 -13.89
CA GLY A 600 -13.24 16.58 -13.05
C GLY A 600 -12.66 16.28 -11.68
N HIS A 601 -13.16 15.27 -11.00
CA HIS A 601 -12.70 14.88 -9.67
C HIS A 601 -11.21 14.45 -9.68
N VAL A 602 -10.79 13.61 -10.64
CA VAL A 602 -9.37 13.20 -10.75
C VAL A 602 -8.48 14.40 -11.10
N GLN A 603 -8.95 15.29 -11.97
CA GLN A 603 -8.25 16.53 -12.30
C GLN A 603 -8.02 17.42 -11.07
N GLU A 604 -9.02 17.54 -10.20
CA GLU A 604 -8.95 18.29 -8.95
C GLU A 604 -7.95 17.66 -7.97
N ILE A 605 -8.01 16.35 -7.77
CA ILE A 605 -7.02 15.62 -6.94
C ILE A 605 -5.61 15.91 -7.44
N VAL A 606 -5.33 15.69 -8.73
CA VAL A 606 -3.98 15.87 -9.30
C VAL A 606 -3.51 17.32 -9.15
N ARG A 607 -4.40 18.31 -9.37
CA ARG A 607 -4.05 19.73 -9.16
C ARG A 607 -3.75 20.05 -7.69
N GLY A 608 -4.54 19.49 -6.78
CA GLY A 608 -4.33 19.69 -5.34
C GLY A 608 -3.01 19.11 -4.86
N LEU A 609 -2.55 18.00 -5.45
CA LEU A 609 -1.28 17.34 -5.10
C LEU A 609 -0.06 18.01 -5.76
N MET A 610 -0.24 18.82 -6.80
CA MET A 610 0.86 19.40 -7.60
C MET A 610 1.94 20.11 -6.78
N PRO A 611 1.64 20.95 -5.74
CA PRO A 611 2.69 21.57 -4.93
C PRO A 611 3.55 20.55 -4.17
N ALA A 612 2.94 19.50 -3.64
CA ALA A 612 3.63 18.43 -2.93
C ALA A 612 4.45 17.56 -3.89
N GLU A 613 3.92 17.27 -5.09
CA GLU A 613 4.61 16.54 -6.15
C GLU A 613 5.84 17.32 -6.65
N LEU A 614 5.72 18.64 -6.81
CA LEU A 614 6.85 19.51 -7.18
C LEU A 614 7.96 19.46 -6.14
N ALA A 615 7.61 19.56 -4.86
CA ALA A 615 8.58 19.47 -3.77
C ALA A 615 9.25 18.08 -3.71
N SER A 616 8.48 17.01 -3.94
CA SER A 616 8.99 15.64 -4.00
C SER A 616 9.98 15.46 -5.17
N ALA A 617 9.60 15.88 -6.37
CA ALA A 617 10.41 15.77 -7.58
C ALA A 617 11.76 16.51 -7.44
N ARG A 618 11.73 17.73 -6.84
CA ARG A 618 12.95 18.49 -6.53
C ARG A 618 13.86 17.75 -5.55
N GLY A 619 13.27 17.22 -4.46
CA GLY A 619 14.01 16.47 -3.46
C GLY A 619 14.70 15.23 -4.05
N LEU A 620 13.96 14.43 -4.82
CA LEU A 620 14.49 13.23 -5.47
C LEU A 620 15.58 13.57 -6.50
N ALA A 621 15.40 14.61 -7.33
CA ALA A 621 16.41 15.03 -8.29
C ALA A 621 17.69 15.48 -7.60
N ALA A 622 17.59 16.29 -6.54
CA ALA A 622 18.74 16.76 -5.77
C ALA A 622 19.49 15.62 -5.08
N LEU A 623 18.76 14.69 -4.42
CA LEU A 623 19.36 13.54 -3.76
C LEU A 623 20.03 12.59 -4.76
N GLY A 624 19.34 12.25 -5.86
CA GLY A 624 19.91 11.37 -6.89
C GLY A 624 21.15 11.95 -7.56
N LEU A 625 21.16 13.25 -7.89
CA LEU A 625 22.35 13.91 -8.46
C LEU A 625 23.50 13.99 -7.47
N ALA A 626 23.23 14.24 -6.18
CA ALA A 626 24.25 14.26 -5.14
C ALA A 626 24.88 12.88 -4.94
N SER A 627 24.06 11.81 -4.91
CA SER A 627 24.48 10.42 -4.83
C SER A 627 25.37 10.04 -6.02
N ALA A 628 24.89 10.27 -7.23
CA ALA A 628 25.65 9.98 -8.46
C ALA A 628 26.97 10.76 -8.52
N GLY A 629 26.99 12.01 -8.07
CA GLY A 629 28.20 12.84 -7.99
C GLY A 629 29.24 12.32 -7.00
N ASP A 630 28.80 11.89 -5.81
CA ASP A 630 29.65 11.24 -4.81
C ASP A 630 30.24 9.93 -5.33
N LEU A 631 29.44 9.14 -6.04
CA LEU A 631 29.87 7.89 -6.63
C LEU A 631 30.99 8.06 -7.66
N VAL A 632 30.92 9.11 -8.50
CA VAL A 632 31.98 9.46 -9.44
C VAL A 632 33.30 9.74 -8.71
N GLY A 633 33.27 10.36 -7.54
CA GLY A 633 34.46 10.64 -6.72
C GLY A 633 35.06 9.38 -6.05
N ARG A 634 34.27 8.33 -5.84
CA ARG A 634 34.67 7.13 -5.06
C ARG A 634 35.08 5.94 -5.93
N LEU A 635 34.62 5.87 -7.17
CA LEU A 635 34.92 4.78 -8.08
C LEU A 635 36.12 5.05 -8.97
N PRO A 636 36.92 4.01 -9.35
CA PRO A 636 38.01 4.16 -10.28
C PRO A 636 37.50 4.53 -11.70
N PRO A 637 38.27 5.26 -12.51
CA PRO A 637 37.88 5.62 -13.88
C PRO A 637 37.46 4.44 -14.77
N ALA A 638 38.01 3.25 -14.50
CA ALA A 638 37.67 2.03 -15.21
C ALA A 638 36.17 1.63 -15.01
N ALA A 639 35.53 2.01 -13.89
CA ALA A 639 34.14 1.73 -13.65
C ALA A 639 33.17 2.47 -14.62
N PHE A 640 33.62 3.59 -15.18
CA PHE A 640 32.86 4.40 -16.14
C PHE A 640 33.20 4.12 -17.60
N SER A 641 34.21 3.27 -17.83
CA SER A 641 34.79 2.98 -19.16
C SER A 641 34.34 1.58 -19.59
N GLY A 642 33.71 1.45 -20.75
CA GLY A 642 33.34 0.18 -21.34
C GLY A 642 33.07 0.35 -22.83
N PRO A 643 32.92 -0.74 -23.61
CA PRO A 643 32.49 -0.62 -25.01
C PRO A 643 31.12 0.03 -25.12
N PRO A 644 30.80 0.79 -26.18
CA PRO A 644 29.46 1.37 -26.33
C PRO A 644 28.38 0.29 -26.19
N PRO A 645 27.29 0.55 -25.39
CA PRO A 645 26.72 1.83 -24.96
C PRO A 645 27.13 2.31 -23.55
N VAL A 646 28.35 2.00 -23.08
CA VAL A 646 28.71 2.03 -21.65
C VAL A 646 29.27 3.38 -21.16
N ASN A 647 29.33 4.41 -21.98
CA ASN A 647 29.77 5.74 -21.50
C ASN A 647 28.66 6.37 -20.63
N THR A 648 28.78 6.21 -19.33
CA THR A 648 27.75 6.63 -18.34
C THR A 648 27.85 8.13 -17.96
N LEU A 649 29.01 8.76 -18.08
CA LEU A 649 29.21 10.17 -17.69
C LEU A 649 28.30 11.18 -18.43
N PRO A 650 27.98 11.05 -19.73
CA PRO A 650 27.03 11.91 -20.41
C PRO A 650 25.63 11.84 -19.81
N MET A 651 25.24 10.71 -19.18
CA MET A 651 23.96 10.58 -18.48
C MET A 651 23.86 11.55 -17.31
N LEU A 652 24.91 11.64 -16.50
CA LEU A 652 24.95 12.55 -15.35
C LEU A 652 24.90 14.02 -15.80
N THR A 653 25.59 14.37 -16.88
CA THR A 653 25.51 15.71 -17.48
C THR A 653 24.10 16.04 -17.96
N MET A 654 23.40 15.07 -18.57
CA MET A 654 22.02 15.24 -19.02
C MET A 654 21.08 15.39 -17.82
N ALA A 655 21.22 14.57 -16.77
CA ALA A 655 20.43 14.66 -15.56
C ALA A 655 20.56 16.04 -14.90
N GLY A 656 21.79 16.55 -14.77
CA GLY A 656 22.07 17.91 -14.25
C GLY A 656 21.41 19.01 -15.08
N ARG A 657 21.47 18.91 -16.42
CA ARG A 657 20.80 19.86 -17.32
C ARG A 657 19.28 19.84 -17.15
N LEU A 658 18.65 18.66 -17.11
CA LEU A 658 17.21 18.53 -16.91
C LEU A 658 16.76 19.06 -15.56
N ALA A 659 17.56 18.86 -14.51
CA ALA A 659 17.27 19.41 -13.19
C ALA A 659 17.32 20.96 -13.23
N ALA A 660 18.36 21.55 -13.83
CA ALA A 660 18.47 23.01 -13.98
C ALA A 660 17.33 23.60 -14.81
N GLU A 661 16.94 22.96 -15.91
CA GLU A 661 15.79 23.35 -16.72
C GLU A 661 14.48 23.26 -15.91
N GLY A 662 14.29 22.21 -15.10
CA GLY A 662 13.16 22.04 -14.20
C GLY A 662 13.07 23.16 -13.15
N GLU A 663 14.18 23.48 -12.50
CA GLU A 663 14.26 24.59 -11.54
C GLU A 663 13.92 25.94 -12.20
N GLY A 664 14.32 26.17 -13.44
CA GLY A 664 13.98 27.38 -14.18
C GLY A 664 12.49 27.52 -14.52
N LEU A 665 11.73 26.42 -14.51
CA LEU A 665 10.31 26.38 -14.87
C LEU A 665 9.36 26.37 -13.68
N LEU A 666 9.85 26.33 -12.43
CA LEU A 666 9.04 26.19 -11.22
C LEU A 666 7.86 27.19 -11.13
N ALA A 667 8.07 28.44 -11.53
CA ALA A 667 7.05 29.48 -11.46
C ALA A 667 6.20 29.60 -12.72
N SER A 668 6.74 29.26 -13.89
CA SER A 668 6.07 29.47 -15.19
C SER A 668 5.28 28.27 -15.67
N ASP A 669 5.80 27.04 -15.44
CA ASP A 669 5.16 25.79 -15.83
C ASP A 669 5.54 24.66 -14.85
N PRO A 670 4.88 24.59 -13.68
CA PRO A 670 5.18 23.59 -12.65
C PRO A 670 5.00 22.15 -13.15
N ALA A 671 4.07 21.91 -14.08
CA ALA A 671 3.82 20.54 -14.58
C ALA A 671 5.01 20.04 -15.44
N VAL A 672 5.56 20.90 -16.29
CA VAL A 672 6.78 20.57 -17.07
C VAL A 672 8.00 20.51 -16.15
N ALA A 673 8.07 21.36 -15.11
CA ALA A 673 9.13 21.31 -14.11
C ALA A 673 9.16 19.94 -13.41
N ILE A 674 8.02 19.44 -12.91
CA ILE A 674 7.89 18.12 -12.28
C ILE A 674 8.39 17.02 -13.23
N LYS A 675 7.93 17.04 -14.48
CA LYS A 675 8.35 16.03 -15.48
C LYS A 675 9.87 16.03 -15.69
N LYS A 676 10.50 17.20 -15.78
CA LYS A 676 11.95 17.31 -15.97
C LYS A 676 12.74 16.87 -14.75
N LEU A 677 12.27 17.22 -13.55
CA LEU A 677 12.91 16.83 -12.29
C LEU A 677 12.80 15.32 -12.05
N HIS A 678 11.64 14.71 -12.24
CA HIS A 678 11.50 13.24 -12.17
C HIS A 678 12.41 12.54 -13.20
N LYS A 679 12.50 13.08 -14.41
CA LYS A 679 13.39 12.52 -15.45
C LYS A 679 14.86 12.66 -15.06
N ALA A 680 15.26 13.75 -14.43
CA ALA A 680 16.61 13.92 -13.90
C ALA A 680 16.93 12.87 -12.82
N ALA A 681 16.02 12.68 -11.86
CA ALA A 681 16.16 11.65 -10.82
C ALA A 681 16.25 10.23 -11.41
N ALA A 682 15.38 9.90 -12.38
CA ALA A 682 15.39 8.60 -13.05
C ALA A 682 16.70 8.34 -13.81
N ILE A 683 17.26 9.35 -14.51
CA ILE A 683 18.53 9.20 -15.23
C ILE A 683 19.69 9.04 -14.24
N ALA A 684 19.68 9.74 -13.08
CA ALA A 684 20.69 9.55 -12.03
C ALA A 684 20.67 8.10 -11.49
N GLY A 685 19.48 7.55 -11.20
CA GLY A 685 19.33 6.14 -10.79
C GLY A 685 19.75 5.14 -11.89
N GLN A 686 19.49 5.45 -13.18
CA GLN A 686 19.97 4.64 -14.31
C GLN A 686 21.48 4.64 -14.43
N PHE A 687 22.12 5.79 -14.15
CA PHE A 687 23.57 5.91 -14.13
C PHE A 687 24.20 4.91 -13.13
N GLU A 688 23.68 4.88 -11.91
CA GLU A 688 24.15 3.94 -10.89
C GLU A 688 23.92 2.48 -11.29
N ARG A 689 22.73 2.16 -11.79
CA ARG A 689 22.38 0.81 -12.28
C ARG A 689 23.29 0.30 -13.39
N ARG A 690 23.63 1.13 -14.36
CA ARG A 690 24.55 0.75 -15.45
C ARG A 690 25.97 0.48 -14.96
N ILE A 691 26.46 1.25 -13.99
CA ILE A 691 27.77 0.99 -13.40
C ILE A 691 27.75 -0.37 -12.70
N TRP A 692 26.70 -0.63 -11.94
CA TRP A 692 26.53 -1.89 -11.25
C TRP A 692 26.43 -3.10 -12.23
N GLU A 693 25.62 -2.99 -13.28
CA GLU A 693 25.46 -4.03 -14.30
C GLU A 693 26.80 -4.39 -14.95
N ASN A 694 27.62 -3.39 -15.22
CA ASN A 694 28.95 -3.60 -15.76
C ASN A 694 29.86 -4.34 -14.77
N ALA A 695 29.78 -3.99 -13.49
CA ALA A 695 30.57 -4.62 -12.44
C ALA A 695 30.22 -6.12 -12.28
N VAL A 696 28.92 -6.47 -12.33
CA VAL A 696 28.47 -7.85 -12.05
C VAL A 696 28.24 -8.71 -13.29
N LYS A 697 28.48 -8.18 -14.48
CA LYS A 697 28.22 -8.88 -15.75
C LYS A 697 28.91 -10.25 -15.87
N ALA A 698 30.04 -10.43 -15.20
CA ALA A 698 30.76 -11.69 -15.15
C ALA A 698 30.21 -12.66 -14.10
N GLU A 699 29.34 -12.22 -13.20
CA GLU A 699 28.73 -13.08 -12.19
C GLU A 699 27.61 -13.92 -12.79
N GLY A 700 27.59 -15.21 -12.49
CA GLY A 700 26.56 -16.13 -13.01
C GLY A 700 25.17 -15.89 -12.38
N SER A 701 25.14 -15.32 -11.16
CA SER A 701 23.94 -14.93 -10.46
C SER A 701 24.22 -13.70 -9.59
N ILE A 702 23.25 -12.78 -9.58
CA ILE A 702 23.33 -11.56 -8.79
C ILE A 702 23.16 -11.77 -7.29
N VAL A 703 22.56 -12.88 -6.87
CA VAL A 703 22.46 -13.25 -5.45
C VAL A 703 23.63 -14.11 -4.98
N SER A 704 24.54 -14.49 -5.90
CA SER A 704 25.72 -15.27 -5.59
C SER A 704 26.76 -14.53 -4.75
N SER A 705 26.69 -13.20 -4.73
CA SER A 705 27.61 -12.34 -3.99
C SER A 705 26.85 -11.45 -2.99
N PRO A 706 27.53 -10.89 -1.96
CA PRO A 706 26.94 -9.94 -1.04
C PRO A 706 26.68 -8.57 -1.67
N LEU A 707 26.61 -8.48 -2.99
CA LEU A 707 26.38 -7.24 -3.72
C LEU A 707 24.91 -6.83 -3.63
N VAL A 708 24.68 -5.65 -3.13
CA VAL A 708 23.35 -5.04 -3.10
C VAL A 708 23.40 -3.75 -3.90
N ALA A 709 22.45 -3.55 -4.79
CA ALA A 709 22.44 -2.38 -5.61
C ALA A 709 21.99 -1.16 -4.82
N SER A 710 22.95 -0.46 -4.31
CA SER A 710 22.77 0.94 -3.97
C SER A 710 24.07 1.67 -4.26
N ASP A 711 23.97 2.96 -4.54
CA ASP A 711 25.13 3.85 -4.68
C ASP A 711 26.06 3.75 -3.46
N ALA A 712 25.48 3.57 -2.28
CA ALA A 712 26.21 3.46 -1.03
C ALA A 712 27.20 2.30 -0.98
N THR A 713 26.94 1.20 -1.68
CA THR A 713 27.75 -0.02 -1.66
C THR A 713 28.50 -0.31 -2.98
N LEU A 714 28.28 0.48 -4.03
CA LEU A 714 28.93 0.26 -5.32
C LEU A 714 30.46 0.28 -5.26
N PRO A 715 31.15 1.20 -4.54
CA PRO A 715 32.59 1.18 -4.41
C PRO A 715 33.12 -0.08 -3.73
N GLU A 716 32.49 -0.54 -2.66
CA GLU A 716 32.84 -1.74 -1.93
C GLU A 716 32.53 -3.00 -2.76
N ALA A 717 31.40 -2.99 -3.49
CA ALA A 717 31.03 -4.05 -4.42
C ALA A 717 32.07 -4.19 -5.55
N TRP A 718 32.55 -3.09 -6.09
CA TRP A 718 33.61 -3.08 -7.09
C TRP A 718 34.89 -3.71 -6.55
N GLN A 719 35.35 -3.28 -5.37
CA GLN A 719 36.55 -3.84 -4.73
C GLN A 719 36.36 -5.33 -4.41
N PHE A 720 35.16 -5.76 -4.01
CA PHE A 720 34.85 -7.17 -3.77
C PHE A 720 35.01 -7.99 -5.05
N ILE A 721 34.48 -7.56 -6.18
CA ILE A 721 34.57 -8.27 -7.46
C ILE A 721 36.04 -8.39 -7.88
N GLU A 722 36.83 -7.31 -7.78
CA GLU A 722 38.26 -7.35 -8.05
C GLU A 722 39.00 -8.32 -7.14
N ALA A 723 38.72 -8.29 -5.84
CA ALA A 723 39.32 -9.19 -4.87
C ALA A 723 38.95 -10.66 -5.17
N ARG A 724 37.69 -10.93 -5.50
CA ARG A 724 37.19 -12.28 -5.80
C ARG A 724 37.84 -12.86 -7.04
N THR A 725 38.08 -12.09 -8.10
CA THR A 725 38.76 -12.58 -9.30
C THR A 725 40.20 -12.98 -9.04
N ALA A 726 40.83 -12.51 -7.97
CA ALA A 726 42.15 -12.88 -7.52
C ALA A 726 42.17 -14.01 -6.47
N THR A 727 41.04 -14.67 -6.21
CA THR A 727 40.98 -15.80 -5.26
C THR A 727 41.03 -17.16 -5.96
N ALA A 728 41.48 -18.18 -5.25
CA ALA A 728 41.43 -19.56 -5.64
C ALA A 728 40.56 -20.36 -4.65
N ALA A 729 40.03 -21.49 -5.10
CA ALA A 729 39.32 -22.42 -4.23
C ALA A 729 40.26 -22.98 -3.17
N GLY A 730 39.95 -22.76 -1.91
CA GLY A 730 40.63 -23.32 -0.76
C GLY A 730 39.99 -24.62 -0.26
N GLU A 731 39.96 -24.77 1.07
CA GLU A 731 39.47 -25.97 1.72
C GLU A 731 38.00 -26.24 1.44
N GLU A 732 37.65 -27.53 1.17
CA GLU A 732 36.26 -27.99 1.09
C GLU A 732 35.76 -28.26 2.51
N LEU A 733 34.66 -27.62 2.88
CA LEU A 733 34.09 -27.72 4.21
C LEU A 733 32.93 -28.73 4.31
N LEU A 734 32.38 -29.15 3.16
CA LEU A 734 31.23 -30.05 3.11
C LEU A 734 31.68 -31.47 2.83
N THR A 735 31.09 -32.43 3.53
CA THR A 735 31.23 -33.87 3.24
C THR A 735 29.96 -34.40 2.59
N GLY A 736 30.09 -35.40 1.70
CA GLY A 736 28.96 -36.06 1.06
C GLY A 736 28.20 -35.19 0.05
N GLY A 737 28.87 -34.25 -0.63
CA GLY A 737 28.22 -33.41 -1.65
C GLY A 737 28.08 -34.08 -3.03
N ASP A 738 28.64 -35.28 -3.21
CA ASP A 738 28.66 -36.06 -4.47
C ASP A 738 27.33 -36.77 -4.82
N MET A 739 26.37 -36.77 -3.91
CA MET A 739 25.00 -37.30 -4.06
C MET A 739 24.91 -38.76 -4.55
N GLU A 740 25.98 -39.59 -4.39
CA GLU A 740 26.10 -40.93 -4.95
C GLU A 740 25.24 -41.97 -4.23
N ARG A 741 25.10 -41.89 -2.90
CA ARG A 741 24.39 -42.87 -2.07
C ARG A 741 23.63 -42.21 -0.92
N ILE A 742 22.37 -42.55 -0.79
CA ILE A 742 21.50 -41.95 0.21
C ILE A 742 21.93 -42.29 1.66
N GLU A 743 22.46 -43.48 1.88
CA GLU A 743 22.99 -43.91 3.21
C GLU A 743 24.22 -43.10 3.62
N ALA A 744 25.07 -42.73 2.64
CA ALA A 744 26.27 -41.93 2.90
C ALA A 744 25.84 -40.51 3.30
N LEU A 745 24.90 -39.92 2.61
CA LEU A 745 24.34 -38.61 2.96
C LEU A 745 23.81 -38.59 4.41
N ALA A 746 23.07 -39.61 4.81
CA ALA A 746 22.61 -39.74 6.19
C ALA A 746 23.73 -39.81 7.22
N ALA A 747 24.76 -40.58 6.90
CA ALA A 747 25.92 -40.74 7.78
C ALA A 747 26.72 -39.43 7.91
N ASP A 748 26.80 -38.66 6.84
CA ASP A 748 27.46 -37.35 6.78
C ASP A 748 26.65 -36.22 7.46
N GLY A 749 25.41 -36.52 7.86
CA GLY A 749 24.59 -35.58 8.65
C GLY A 749 23.63 -34.74 7.82
N TRP A 750 23.42 -35.05 6.55
CA TRP A 750 22.36 -34.44 5.75
C TRP A 750 20.98 -34.75 6.34
N ARG A 751 20.07 -33.80 6.32
CA ARG A 751 18.72 -33.93 6.88
C ARG A 751 17.66 -33.65 5.85
N HIS A 752 16.64 -34.49 5.83
CA HIS A 752 15.48 -34.37 4.98
C HIS A 752 14.25 -34.02 5.82
N PHE A 753 13.42 -33.13 5.26
CA PHE A 753 12.17 -32.71 5.87
C PHE A 753 11.04 -32.81 4.86
N ALA A 754 9.89 -33.29 5.33
CA ALA A 754 8.67 -33.34 4.55
C ALA A 754 7.52 -32.83 5.41
N ARG A 755 6.74 -31.93 4.87
CA ARG A 755 5.51 -31.47 5.53
C ARG A 755 4.38 -32.42 5.18
N ALA A 756 3.87 -33.12 6.17
CA ALA A 756 2.74 -34.01 5.99
C ALA A 756 1.49 -33.18 5.68
N GLY A 757 1.02 -33.24 4.42
CA GLY A 757 -0.25 -32.67 3.98
C GLY A 757 -1.14 -33.74 3.40
N ALA A 758 -2.45 -33.59 3.55
CA ALA A 758 -3.42 -34.53 2.99
C ALA A 758 -3.37 -34.59 1.45
N GLU A 759 -2.90 -33.51 0.80
CA GLU A 759 -3.03 -33.30 -0.63
C GLU A 759 -1.77 -33.62 -1.46
N VAL A 760 -0.59 -33.75 -0.81
CA VAL A 760 0.71 -33.91 -1.50
C VAL A 760 1.46 -35.12 -1.00
N VAL A 761 2.05 -35.86 -1.93
CA VAL A 761 2.99 -36.94 -1.67
C VAL A 761 4.39 -36.50 -2.08
N THR A 762 5.37 -36.65 -1.19
CA THR A 762 6.76 -36.26 -1.40
C THR A 762 7.69 -37.44 -1.37
N SER A 763 8.83 -37.36 -2.11
CA SER A 763 9.94 -38.31 -1.99
C SER A 763 11.28 -37.59 -2.11
N VAL A 764 12.27 -38.18 -1.43
CA VAL A 764 13.71 -37.87 -1.56
C VAL A 764 14.45 -39.18 -1.78
N GLU A 765 15.15 -39.27 -2.87
CA GLU A 765 15.86 -40.50 -3.28
C GLU A 765 17.08 -40.18 -4.14
N VAL A 766 18.11 -41.03 -4.07
CA VAL A 766 19.20 -41.01 -5.04
C VAL A 766 18.80 -41.82 -6.26
N ILE A 767 18.92 -41.24 -7.44
CA ILE A 767 18.63 -41.90 -8.71
C ILE A 767 19.92 -42.03 -9.52
N HIS A 768 20.10 -43.21 -10.16
CA HIS A 768 21.25 -43.49 -11.00
C HIS A 768 20.98 -43.24 -12.49
N ALA A 769 20.40 -42.09 -12.78
CA ALA A 769 20.08 -41.69 -14.14
C ALA A 769 20.33 -40.20 -14.30
N GLN A 770 21.07 -39.83 -15.35
CA GLN A 770 21.29 -38.41 -15.71
C GLN A 770 21.97 -37.59 -14.57
N ALA A 771 22.91 -38.14 -13.85
CA ALA A 771 23.74 -37.40 -12.89
C ALA A 771 24.53 -36.28 -13.61
N ALA A 772 24.90 -35.22 -12.90
CA ALA A 772 25.80 -34.20 -13.42
C ALA A 772 27.23 -34.71 -13.46
N SER A 773 27.60 -35.44 -12.41
CA SER A 773 28.88 -36.19 -12.32
C SER A 773 28.65 -37.56 -11.70
N GLY A 774 29.66 -38.43 -11.71
CA GLY A 774 29.57 -39.76 -11.08
C GLY A 774 28.47 -40.64 -11.66
N ARG A 775 27.71 -41.32 -10.79
CA ARG A 775 26.65 -42.26 -11.17
C ARG A 775 25.29 -41.93 -10.61
N GLY A 776 25.18 -41.12 -9.57
CA GLY A 776 23.97 -40.78 -8.83
C GLY A 776 23.71 -39.30 -8.73
N CYS A 777 22.47 -38.91 -8.54
CA CYS A 777 22.09 -37.58 -8.14
C CYS A 777 20.87 -37.66 -7.20
N LEU A 778 20.71 -36.68 -6.32
CA LEU A 778 19.58 -36.60 -5.40
C LEU A 778 18.38 -36.01 -6.08
N ARG A 779 17.22 -36.68 -6.02
CA ARG A 779 15.94 -36.22 -6.51
C ARG A 779 15.02 -35.85 -5.36
N LEU A 780 14.51 -34.62 -5.38
CA LEU A 780 13.36 -34.13 -4.59
C LEU A 780 12.12 -34.19 -5.48
N SER A 781 11.04 -34.77 -5.01
CA SER A 781 9.76 -34.71 -5.74
C SER A 781 8.56 -34.45 -4.83
N ALA A 782 7.60 -33.72 -5.40
CA ALA A 782 6.30 -33.45 -4.78
C ALA A 782 5.21 -33.62 -5.84
N ARG A 783 4.23 -34.51 -5.55
CA ARG A 783 3.16 -34.83 -6.48
C ARG A 783 1.81 -34.72 -5.79
N PRO A 784 0.73 -34.29 -6.49
CA PRO A 784 -0.59 -34.30 -5.90
C PRO A 784 -1.00 -35.73 -5.53
N ARG A 785 -1.66 -35.91 -4.38
CA ARG A 785 -2.22 -37.20 -3.99
C ARG A 785 -3.34 -37.63 -4.92
N ASN A 786 -4.18 -36.67 -5.34
CA ASN A 786 -5.15 -36.84 -6.40
C ASN A 786 -4.66 -36.11 -7.67
N PRO A 787 -4.20 -36.85 -8.72
CA PRO A 787 -3.71 -36.23 -9.96
C PRO A 787 -4.80 -35.51 -10.75
N GLU A 788 -6.09 -35.85 -10.55
CA GLU A 788 -7.23 -35.23 -11.25
C GLU A 788 -7.59 -33.87 -10.65
N GLU A 789 -7.26 -33.65 -9.37
CA GLU A 789 -7.52 -32.39 -8.65
C GLU A 789 -6.27 -31.90 -7.92
N PRO A 790 -5.23 -31.49 -8.67
CA PRO A 790 -4.02 -31.00 -8.03
C PRO A 790 -4.28 -29.68 -7.28
N PRO A 791 -3.66 -29.46 -6.12
CA PRO A 791 -3.74 -28.18 -5.44
C PRO A 791 -3.18 -27.05 -6.33
N VAL A 792 -3.97 -26.00 -6.50
CA VAL A 792 -3.61 -24.87 -7.36
C VAL A 792 -2.48 -24.04 -6.76
N VAL A 793 -2.44 -23.95 -5.43
CA VAL A 793 -1.45 -23.18 -4.66
C VAL A 793 -1.10 -23.99 -3.40
N LEU A 794 0.18 -24.10 -3.12
CA LEU A 794 0.69 -24.59 -1.85
C LEU A 794 1.05 -23.42 -0.94
N GLU A 795 0.59 -23.44 0.30
CA GLU A 795 0.89 -22.38 1.28
C GLU A 795 2.35 -22.41 1.71
N THR A 796 2.88 -23.64 1.82
CA THR A 796 4.23 -23.92 2.31
C THR A 796 4.86 -25.00 1.45
N PRO A 797 6.21 -25.03 1.36
CA PRO A 797 6.90 -26.06 0.63
C PRO A 797 6.68 -27.44 1.21
N PRO A 798 6.43 -28.41 0.36
CA PRO A 798 6.15 -29.76 0.78
C PRO A 798 7.39 -30.57 1.19
N VAL A 799 8.58 -30.26 0.63
CA VAL A 799 9.80 -31.05 0.87
C VAL A 799 11.08 -30.22 0.71
N TRP A 800 12.03 -30.43 1.61
CA TRP A 800 13.37 -29.83 1.51
C TRP A 800 14.45 -30.71 2.15
N ILE A 801 15.70 -30.44 1.79
CA ILE A 801 16.89 -31.05 2.36
C ILE A 801 17.89 -30.00 2.79
N THR A 802 18.63 -30.27 3.87
CA THR A 802 19.68 -29.37 4.35
C THR A 802 21.03 -30.10 4.41
N THR A 803 22.10 -29.36 4.16
CA THR A 803 23.47 -29.85 4.43
C THR A 803 23.68 -30.16 5.91
N PRO A 804 24.70 -30.92 6.25
CA PRO A 804 25.24 -30.94 7.61
C PRO A 804 25.57 -29.52 8.09
N PRO A 805 25.41 -29.22 9.38
CA PRO A 805 25.82 -27.94 9.95
C PRO A 805 27.36 -27.85 9.96
N ILE A 806 27.89 -26.81 9.34
CA ILE A 806 29.32 -26.52 9.24
C ILE A 806 29.65 -25.36 10.17
N ALA A 807 30.79 -25.43 10.88
CA ALA A 807 31.27 -24.31 11.67
C ALA A 807 31.55 -23.11 10.72
N ALA A 808 30.86 -21.99 10.92
CA ALA A 808 31.00 -20.84 10.05
C ALA A 808 32.43 -20.24 10.15
N PRO A 809 33.18 -20.14 9.04
CA PRO A 809 34.55 -19.58 9.05
C PRO A 809 34.51 -18.05 9.11
N VAL A 810 34.33 -17.46 10.29
CA VAL A 810 34.18 -16.04 10.54
C VAL A 810 35.27 -15.20 9.86
N GLY A 811 34.86 -14.10 9.21
CA GLY A 811 35.75 -13.19 8.49
C GLY A 811 36.24 -13.72 7.15
N LYS A 812 35.80 -14.89 6.71
CA LYS A 812 36.16 -15.48 5.42
C LYS A 812 35.06 -15.27 4.37
N LEU A 813 35.50 -15.32 3.11
CA LEU A 813 34.61 -15.44 1.96
C LEU A 813 34.39 -16.91 1.66
N VAL A 814 33.13 -17.31 1.55
CA VAL A 814 32.72 -18.69 1.28
C VAL A 814 32.01 -18.75 -0.07
N GLU A 815 32.39 -19.73 -0.91
CA GLU A 815 31.64 -20.10 -2.10
C GLU A 815 30.81 -21.36 -1.78
N ILE A 816 29.50 -21.25 -2.03
CA ILE A 816 28.54 -22.36 -1.98
C ILE A 816 28.12 -22.65 -3.41
N SER A 817 28.31 -23.86 -3.90
CA SER A 817 27.90 -24.22 -5.26
C SER A 817 27.17 -25.55 -5.30
N ALA A 818 26.30 -25.71 -6.29
CA ALA A 818 25.58 -26.97 -6.54
C ALA A 818 25.24 -27.10 -8.01
N GLN A 819 25.18 -28.30 -8.54
CA GLN A 819 24.51 -28.61 -9.79
C GLN A 819 23.03 -28.83 -9.51
N VAL A 820 22.18 -28.17 -10.26
CA VAL A 820 20.73 -28.23 -10.11
C VAL A 820 20.07 -28.45 -11.46
N TRP A 821 19.11 -29.38 -11.50
CA TRP A 821 18.26 -29.58 -12.67
C TRP A 821 16.78 -29.68 -12.28
N VAL A 822 15.96 -28.82 -12.84
CA VAL A 822 14.51 -28.81 -12.73
C VAL A 822 13.93 -29.16 -14.11
N PRO A 823 13.61 -30.44 -14.35
CA PRO A 823 13.29 -30.95 -15.70
C PRO A 823 11.97 -30.44 -16.26
N SER A 824 11.04 -30.03 -15.40
CA SER A 824 9.72 -29.48 -15.79
C SER A 824 9.35 -28.31 -14.90
N PRO A 825 8.51 -27.38 -15.37
CA PRO A 825 8.07 -26.25 -14.53
C PRO A 825 7.41 -26.74 -13.24
N ILE A 826 7.87 -26.20 -12.11
CA ILE A 826 7.26 -26.42 -10.79
C ILE A 826 5.98 -25.60 -10.72
N THR A 827 4.87 -26.23 -10.32
CA THR A 827 3.54 -25.61 -10.22
C THR A 827 3.09 -25.47 -8.76
N GLY A 828 2.07 -24.63 -8.50
CA GLY A 828 1.52 -24.41 -7.17
C GLY A 828 2.37 -23.50 -6.27
N SER A 829 3.48 -22.98 -6.78
CA SER A 829 4.31 -21.96 -6.13
C SER A 829 5.00 -21.09 -7.15
N VAL A 830 5.30 -19.85 -6.78
CA VAL A 830 6.07 -18.90 -7.60
C VAL A 830 7.59 -19.06 -7.42
N ASP A 831 8.02 -19.78 -6.40
CA ASP A 831 9.44 -19.88 -6.01
C ASP A 831 10.20 -20.99 -6.75
N GLY A 832 9.51 -22.03 -7.18
CA GLY A 832 10.17 -23.17 -7.80
C GLY A 832 11.03 -23.97 -6.83
N LEU A 833 12.27 -24.29 -7.21
CA LEU A 833 13.32 -24.75 -6.30
C LEU A 833 14.04 -23.55 -5.71
N LEU A 834 14.11 -23.47 -4.38
CA LEU A 834 14.89 -22.48 -3.63
C LEU A 834 16.18 -23.10 -3.14
N VAL A 835 17.29 -22.38 -3.34
CA VAL A 835 18.61 -22.71 -2.77
C VAL A 835 19.09 -21.51 -1.98
N PHE A 836 19.24 -21.68 -0.68
CA PHE A 836 19.68 -20.62 0.22
C PHE A 836 20.50 -21.16 1.39
N ASP A 837 21.23 -20.28 2.04
CA ASP A 837 22.09 -20.57 3.18
C ASP A 837 21.63 -19.82 4.44
N SER A 838 22.12 -20.20 5.60
CA SER A 838 21.77 -19.58 6.88
C SER A 838 22.20 -18.11 7.02
N LEU A 839 23.16 -17.63 6.22
CA LEU A 839 23.62 -16.24 6.24
C LEU A 839 22.75 -15.33 5.38
N GLY A 840 22.36 -15.81 4.19
CA GLY A 840 21.56 -15.07 3.23
C GLY A 840 20.06 -15.24 3.40
N GLY A 841 19.66 -16.35 3.94
CA GLY A 841 18.24 -16.71 4.09
C GLY A 841 17.50 -16.77 2.76
N PRO A 842 16.16 -16.89 2.82
CA PRO A 842 15.31 -16.91 1.64
C PRO A 842 15.31 -15.60 0.83
N ALA A 843 15.71 -14.50 1.45
CA ALA A 843 15.83 -13.21 0.79
C ALA A 843 16.90 -13.22 -0.30
N LEU A 844 18.02 -13.88 -0.06
CA LEU A 844 19.14 -14.03 -0.98
C LEU A 844 19.21 -15.44 -1.61
N ALA A 845 18.07 -16.11 -1.75
CA ALA A 845 17.97 -17.43 -2.36
C ALA A 845 18.13 -17.40 -3.88
N GLU A 846 18.81 -18.38 -4.46
CA GLU A 846 18.65 -18.72 -5.87
C GLU A 846 17.31 -19.42 -6.08
N ARG A 847 16.68 -19.11 -7.23
CA ARG A 847 15.37 -19.66 -7.63
C ARG A 847 15.45 -20.33 -8.99
N ALA A 848 14.82 -21.50 -9.13
CA ALA A 848 14.68 -22.17 -10.40
C ALA A 848 13.27 -22.74 -10.57
N GLY A 849 12.51 -22.19 -11.52
CA GLY A 849 11.20 -22.72 -11.92
C GLY A 849 11.32 -23.90 -12.89
N ALA A 850 12.26 -23.85 -13.81
CA ALA A 850 12.67 -24.91 -14.75
C ALA A 850 14.07 -24.60 -15.29
N THR A 851 14.84 -25.63 -15.66
CA THR A 851 16.16 -25.48 -16.28
C THR A 851 16.27 -26.35 -17.55
N ALA A 852 17.02 -25.88 -18.53
CA ALA A 852 17.22 -26.61 -19.79
C ALA A 852 18.05 -27.90 -19.63
N GLY A 853 18.67 -28.10 -18.48
CA GLY A 853 19.55 -29.20 -18.10
C GLY A 853 20.20 -28.88 -16.77
N TRP A 854 21.33 -29.52 -16.47
CA TRP A 854 22.12 -29.16 -15.31
C TRP A 854 22.60 -27.72 -15.38
N ARG A 855 22.37 -26.97 -14.30
CA ARG A 855 22.82 -25.61 -14.11
C ARG A 855 23.62 -25.50 -12.83
N ARG A 856 24.85 -24.99 -12.92
CA ARG A 856 25.63 -24.68 -11.73
C ARG A 856 25.05 -23.41 -11.07
N MET A 857 24.66 -23.52 -9.83
CA MET A 857 24.32 -22.39 -8.95
C MET A 857 25.51 -22.09 -8.05
N VAL A 858 25.74 -20.79 -7.78
CA VAL A 858 26.85 -20.33 -6.95
C VAL A 858 26.38 -19.19 -6.08
N LEU A 859 26.62 -19.31 -4.77
CA LEU A 859 26.41 -18.26 -3.79
C LEU A 859 27.76 -17.89 -3.15
N HIS A 860 28.06 -16.60 -3.11
CA HIS A 860 29.20 -16.08 -2.36
C HIS A 860 28.70 -15.38 -1.10
N ARG A 861 29.30 -15.70 0.06
CA ARG A 861 28.93 -15.10 1.34
C ARG A 861 30.17 -14.69 2.12
N ILE A 862 30.12 -13.49 2.69
CA ILE A 862 31.05 -13.09 3.72
C ILE A 862 30.47 -13.55 5.05
N VAL A 863 31.25 -14.29 5.84
CA VAL A 863 30.79 -14.72 7.16
C VAL A 863 31.03 -13.59 8.16
N PRO A 864 29.99 -12.91 8.64
CA PRO A 864 30.16 -11.76 9.51
C PRO A 864 30.53 -12.18 10.94
N PRO A 865 31.14 -11.32 11.75
CA PRO A 865 31.53 -11.63 13.13
C PRO A 865 30.36 -12.07 14.01
N GLU A 866 29.17 -11.56 13.75
CA GLU A 866 27.94 -11.87 14.50
C GLU A 866 27.49 -13.32 14.31
N ALA A 867 27.92 -13.97 13.22
CA ALA A 867 27.65 -15.38 12.95
C ALA A 867 28.61 -16.33 13.70
N ALA A 868 29.48 -15.81 14.59
CA ALA A 868 30.38 -16.62 15.40
C ALA A 868 29.60 -17.59 16.30
N GLY A 869 29.80 -18.89 16.10
CA GLY A 869 29.09 -19.93 16.83
C GLY A 869 27.78 -20.38 16.19
N GLU A 870 27.31 -19.73 15.16
CA GLU A 870 26.16 -20.17 14.37
C GLU A 870 26.64 -21.12 13.25
N PRO A 871 25.94 -22.26 12.99
CA PRO A 871 26.31 -23.13 11.91
C PRO A 871 25.91 -22.57 10.53
N LEU A 872 26.82 -22.72 9.56
CA LEU A 872 26.47 -22.53 8.16
C LEU A 872 25.74 -23.79 7.66
N VAL A 873 24.51 -23.59 7.18
CA VAL A 873 23.65 -24.64 6.62
C VAL A 873 23.10 -24.19 5.30
N VAL A 874 23.11 -25.02 4.27
CA VAL A 874 22.47 -24.75 2.97
C VAL A 874 21.20 -25.57 2.85
N THR A 875 20.11 -24.92 2.41
CA THR A 875 18.79 -25.53 2.23
C THR A 875 18.43 -25.56 0.75
N PHE A 876 17.99 -26.72 0.29
CA PHE A 876 17.42 -26.95 -1.03
C PHE A 876 15.95 -27.31 -0.84
N ALA A 877 15.04 -26.44 -1.30
CA ALA A 877 13.65 -26.59 -0.98
C ALA A 877 12.77 -26.56 -2.24
N LEU A 878 12.07 -27.67 -2.49
CA LEU A 878 11.06 -27.73 -3.53
C LEU A 878 9.78 -27.09 -2.99
N SER A 879 9.43 -25.92 -3.53
CA SER A 879 8.35 -25.11 -2.97
C SER A 879 6.96 -25.40 -3.57
N GLY A 880 6.89 -26.16 -4.64
CA GLY A 880 5.66 -26.50 -5.35
C GLY A 880 5.60 -27.99 -5.76
N LEU A 881 4.66 -28.28 -6.67
CA LEU A 881 4.52 -29.60 -7.27
C LEU A 881 5.48 -29.74 -8.46
N GLY A 882 6.25 -30.80 -8.47
CA GLY A 882 7.24 -31.10 -9.50
C GLY A 882 8.42 -31.92 -9.00
N GLU A 883 9.53 -31.80 -9.70
CA GLU A 883 10.77 -32.52 -9.44
C GLU A 883 11.98 -31.58 -9.54
N ALA A 884 12.92 -31.72 -8.65
CA ALA A 884 14.24 -31.09 -8.72
C ALA A 884 15.33 -32.12 -8.44
N ARG A 885 16.46 -32.01 -9.14
CA ARG A 885 17.65 -32.86 -8.97
C ARG A 885 18.82 -32.01 -8.53
N LEU A 886 19.61 -32.56 -7.63
CA LEU A 886 20.79 -31.94 -7.02
C LEU A 886 22.00 -32.87 -7.18
N ASP A 887 23.15 -32.27 -7.43
CA ASP A 887 24.41 -32.96 -7.57
C ASP A 887 25.59 -32.01 -7.27
N ASP A 888 26.76 -32.55 -7.00
CA ASP A 888 28.04 -31.81 -6.82
C ASP A 888 27.90 -30.60 -5.88
N VAL A 889 27.28 -30.75 -4.71
CA VAL A 889 27.20 -29.70 -3.71
C VAL A 889 28.54 -29.50 -3.03
N SER A 890 29.00 -28.25 -2.97
CA SER A 890 30.32 -27.89 -2.43
C SER A 890 30.23 -26.58 -1.64
N ILE A 891 30.92 -26.51 -0.53
CA ILE A 891 31.07 -25.33 0.31
C ILE A 891 32.56 -25.12 0.58
N ARG A 892 33.15 -24.08 -0.02
CA ARG A 892 34.59 -23.81 0.04
C ARG A 892 34.91 -22.44 0.57
N VAL A 893 36.00 -22.36 1.35
CA VAL A 893 36.61 -21.06 1.64
C VAL A 893 37.38 -20.60 0.40
N LEU A 894 37.21 -19.34 0.02
CA LEU A 894 38.02 -18.75 -1.02
C LEU A 894 39.26 -18.05 -0.45
N GLU A 895 40.44 -18.40 -0.96
CA GLU A 895 41.71 -17.87 -0.50
C GLU A 895 42.37 -17.01 -1.56
N ARG A 896 43.08 -15.94 -1.16
CA ARG A 896 43.83 -15.11 -2.10
C ARG A 896 44.95 -15.89 -2.79
N SER A 897 44.98 -15.85 -4.11
CA SER A 897 46.08 -16.37 -4.92
C SER A 897 47.28 -15.42 -4.79
N GLY A 898 48.33 -15.85 -4.02
CA GLY A 898 49.61 -15.11 -3.93
C GLY A 898 50.04 -14.82 -2.48
N GLN A 899 51.34 -14.93 -2.22
CA GLN A 899 51.96 -14.64 -0.93
C GLN A 899 51.95 -13.16 -0.61
N GLY A 900 50.95 -12.69 0.09
CA GLY A 900 50.90 -11.39 0.78
C GLY A 900 50.30 -11.58 2.17
N PRO A 901 50.66 -10.78 3.18
CA PRO A 901 50.06 -10.89 4.50
C PRO A 901 48.54 -10.75 4.36
N ALA A 902 47.81 -11.67 4.99
CA ALA A 902 46.33 -11.72 4.98
C ALA A 902 45.74 -10.38 5.49
N ALA A 903 45.47 -9.49 4.56
CA ALA A 903 44.56 -8.42 4.86
C ALA A 903 43.18 -9.09 4.98
N THR A 904 42.62 -9.08 6.15
CA THR A 904 41.26 -9.53 6.42
C THR A 904 40.34 -8.79 5.45
N LEU A 905 39.56 -9.52 4.66
CA LEU A 905 38.55 -8.92 3.75
C LEU A 905 37.46 -8.17 4.53
N VAL A 906 37.50 -8.25 5.84
CA VAL A 906 36.56 -7.64 6.77
C VAL A 906 37.36 -6.78 7.77
N SER A 907 37.13 -5.48 7.73
CA SER A 907 37.48 -4.61 8.85
C SER A 907 36.59 -4.97 10.03
N THR A 908 37.15 -5.30 11.18
CA THR A 908 36.39 -5.61 12.39
C THR A 908 35.54 -4.39 12.79
N PRO A 909 34.23 -4.43 12.73
CA PRO A 909 33.43 -3.28 13.13
C PRO A 909 33.53 -3.07 14.63
N ALA A 910 33.69 -1.82 15.04
CA ALA A 910 33.41 -1.43 16.44
C ALA A 910 31.91 -1.67 16.68
N ARG A 911 31.57 -2.43 17.71
CA ARG A 911 30.22 -2.76 18.14
C ARG A 911 29.40 -1.48 18.27
N PRO A 912 28.36 -1.23 17.48
CA PRO A 912 27.46 -0.10 17.73
C PRO A 912 26.76 -0.38 19.05
N ALA A 913 26.70 0.64 19.93
CA ALA A 913 25.90 0.58 21.14
C ALA A 913 24.47 0.22 20.75
N GLY A 914 23.96 -0.87 21.33
CA GLY A 914 22.73 -1.51 20.89
C GLY A 914 21.55 -0.55 20.81
N SER A 915 21.02 -0.42 19.60
CA SER A 915 19.62 -0.04 19.42
C SER A 915 18.76 -1.20 19.95
N PRO A 916 17.76 -0.99 20.77
CA PRO A 916 16.85 -2.04 21.18
C PRO A 916 16.18 -2.59 19.91
N GLY A 917 16.39 -3.88 19.64
CA GLY A 917 15.71 -4.57 18.58
C GLY A 917 14.20 -4.37 18.72
N ALA A 918 13.53 -3.97 17.64
CA ALA A 918 12.09 -3.78 17.63
C ALA A 918 11.42 -5.09 18.08
N ALA A 919 10.70 -5.07 19.20
CA ALA A 919 9.95 -6.22 19.67
C ALA A 919 8.94 -6.66 18.61
N PRO A 920 8.74 -7.96 18.38
CA PRO A 920 7.70 -8.44 17.48
C PRO A 920 6.32 -7.98 17.96
N PHE A 921 5.38 -7.84 17.01
CA PHE A 921 3.98 -7.55 17.36
C PHE A 921 3.42 -8.69 18.24
N PRO A 922 2.63 -8.38 19.29
CA PRO A 922 2.06 -9.40 20.16
C PRO A 922 1.13 -10.34 19.37
N GLY A 923 1.18 -11.63 19.70
CA GLY A 923 0.24 -12.61 19.19
C GLY A 923 -1.14 -12.54 19.88
N PRO A 924 -2.17 -13.22 19.35
CA PRO A 924 -3.50 -13.20 19.95
C PRO A 924 -3.53 -13.74 21.38
N ALA A 925 -2.69 -14.70 21.74
CA ALA A 925 -2.57 -15.23 23.11
C ALA A 925 -2.05 -14.18 24.11
N ASP A 926 -1.18 -13.27 23.67
CA ASP A 926 -0.62 -12.19 24.51
C ASP A 926 -1.64 -11.10 24.82
N LEU A 927 -2.71 -11.01 24.01
CA LEU A 927 -3.80 -10.03 24.14
C LEU A 927 -4.94 -10.53 25.05
N LEU A 928 -4.95 -11.82 25.40
CA LEU A 928 -5.93 -12.48 26.25
C LEU A 928 -5.47 -12.60 27.71
N GLU A 929 -5.31 -11.53 28.45
CA GLU A 929 -4.92 -11.38 29.87
C GLU A 929 -3.42 -11.50 30.21
N PRO A 930 -2.94 -10.68 31.15
CA PRO A 930 -1.66 -10.94 31.80
C PRO A 930 -1.77 -12.25 32.59
N ARG A 931 -1.07 -13.30 32.17
CA ARG A 931 -0.89 -14.49 32.98
C ARG A 931 -0.43 -14.05 34.38
N ARG A 932 -1.21 -14.39 35.41
CA ARG A 932 -0.74 -14.30 36.79
C ARG A 932 0.64 -14.98 36.84
N GLN A 933 1.67 -14.22 37.19
CA GLN A 933 2.99 -14.76 37.43
C GLN A 933 2.87 -15.79 38.57
N LEU A 934 2.95 -17.06 38.19
CA LEU A 934 3.22 -18.10 39.15
C LEU A 934 4.65 -17.84 39.71
N PRO A 935 4.87 -18.02 41.03
CA PRO A 935 6.21 -17.88 41.58
C PRO A 935 7.16 -18.86 40.87
N PRO A 936 8.44 -18.47 40.69
CA PRO A 936 9.37 -19.29 39.93
C PRO A 936 9.49 -20.69 40.56
N ALA A 937 9.09 -21.71 39.84
CA ALA A 937 9.41 -23.10 40.18
C ALA A 937 10.91 -23.27 40.11
N ALA A 938 11.45 -23.97 41.09
CA ALA A 938 12.88 -24.23 41.27
C ALA A 938 13.49 -24.76 39.93
N ALA A 939 14.65 -24.18 39.55
CA ALA A 939 15.36 -24.46 38.34
C ALA A 939 15.61 -25.97 38.17
N SER A 940 14.97 -26.55 37.14
CA SER A 940 15.38 -27.83 36.57
C SER A 940 16.68 -27.63 35.78
N PRO A 941 17.60 -28.58 35.69
CA PRO A 941 18.82 -28.45 34.93
C PRO A 941 18.50 -28.19 33.46
N PRO A 942 19.31 -27.38 32.74
CA PRO A 942 19.01 -27.00 31.37
C PRO A 942 18.93 -28.26 30.49
N PRO A 943 17.90 -28.39 29.65
CA PRO A 943 17.90 -29.43 28.62
C PRO A 943 19.07 -29.17 27.69
N ALA A 944 19.73 -30.25 27.27
CA ALA A 944 20.85 -30.25 26.34
C ALA A 944 20.48 -29.33 25.14
N ALA A 945 21.39 -28.40 24.85
CA ALA A 945 21.21 -27.35 23.88
C ALA A 945 20.59 -27.87 22.57
N ALA A 946 19.34 -27.48 22.32
CA ALA A 946 18.75 -27.62 20.98
C ALA A 946 19.54 -26.72 20.05
N TRP A 947 19.97 -27.23 18.92
CA TRP A 947 20.77 -26.50 17.93
C TRP A 947 20.04 -25.27 17.45
N PRO A 948 20.64 -24.07 17.44
CA PRO A 948 20.02 -22.85 16.94
C PRO A 948 19.62 -22.91 15.44
N GLY A 949 20.22 -23.82 14.69
CA GLY A 949 19.96 -23.97 13.26
C GLY A 949 18.60 -24.56 12.86
N THR A 950 17.79 -25.04 13.82
CA THR A 950 16.44 -25.54 13.52
C THR A 950 15.39 -24.43 13.36
N ASN A 951 15.71 -23.19 13.70
CA ASN A 951 14.85 -22.01 13.54
C ASN A 951 14.94 -21.33 12.16
N LEU A 952 15.73 -21.86 11.22
CA LEU A 952 15.66 -21.47 9.81
C LEU A 952 14.44 -22.11 9.12
N GLY A 953 13.40 -22.31 9.90
CA GLY A 953 12.15 -22.85 9.43
C GLY A 953 11.47 -21.95 8.39
N TRP A 954 10.76 -22.58 7.55
CA TRP A 954 9.91 -22.06 6.52
C TRP A 954 9.02 -20.84 6.84
N PRO A 955 8.58 -20.55 8.07
CA PRO A 955 7.86 -19.32 8.37
C PRO A 955 8.52 -18.08 7.79
N ASN A 956 9.85 -18.03 7.74
CA ASN A 956 10.59 -16.90 7.17
C ASN A 956 10.42 -16.74 5.65
N LEU A 957 10.13 -17.81 4.92
CA LEU A 957 9.85 -17.73 3.47
C LEU A 957 8.50 -17.08 3.17
N LEU A 958 7.56 -17.20 4.09
CA LEU A 958 6.23 -16.65 3.97
C LEU A 958 6.08 -15.31 4.70
N GLY A 959 7.15 -14.82 5.38
CA GLY A 959 7.18 -13.55 6.10
C GLY A 959 6.98 -13.66 7.61
N GLY A 960 7.15 -14.84 8.20
CA GLY A 960 7.11 -15.08 9.65
C GLY A 960 8.34 -14.57 10.41
N SER A 961 8.19 -14.37 11.73
CA SER A 961 9.24 -13.89 12.62
C SER A 961 10.32 -14.96 12.88
N PRO A 962 11.61 -14.61 12.99
CA PRO A 962 12.72 -15.56 13.16
C PRO A 962 12.75 -16.29 14.51
N ASN A 963 11.86 -16.04 15.45
CA ASN A 963 11.97 -16.49 16.85
C ASN A 963 10.92 -17.51 17.32
N GLU A 964 10.13 -18.13 16.43
CA GLU A 964 9.21 -19.18 16.87
C GLU A 964 9.87 -20.57 16.82
N PRO A 965 9.75 -21.38 17.90
CA PRO A 965 10.21 -22.76 17.88
C PRO A 965 9.41 -23.58 16.86
N PRO A 966 10.02 -24.54 16.18
CA PRO A 966 9.31 -25.42 15.26
C PRO A 966 8.16 -26.13 16.00
N PRO A 967 7.03 -26.38 15.33
CA PRO A 967 5.92 -27.10 15.94
C PRO A 967 6.43 -28.43 16.52
N GLY A 968 5.95 -28.76 17.73
CA GLY A 968 6.37 -29.93 18.48
C GLY A 968 6.22 -31.24 17.67
N PRO A 969 6.77 -32.37 18.13
CA PRO A 969 7.05 -33.56 17.35
C PRO A 969 5.78 -34.38 16.96
N GLY A 970 4.83 -33.73 16.29
CA GLY A 970 3.66 -34.38 15.70
C GLY A 970 3.68 -34.50 14.17
N GLY A 971 4.62 -33.84 13.48
CA GLY A 971 4.85 -33.98 12.05
C GLY A 971 5.96 -35.00 11.82
N GLY A 972 5.63 -36.21 11.37
CA GLY A 972 6.57 -37.32 11.23
C GLY A 972 7.78 -36.96 10.37
N THR A 973 8.95 -36.83 10.97
CA THR A 973 10.22 -36.96 10.29
C THR A 973 10.32 -38.37 9.75
N VAL A 974 10.09 -38.54 8.46
CA VAL A 974 10.37 -39.81 7.79
C VAL A 974 11.86 -39.79 7.44
N ASP A 975 12.64 -40.58 8.18
CA ASP A 975 14.05 -40.82 7.83
C ASP A 975 14.11 -41.57 6.48
N PRO A 976 14.54 -40.92 5.37
CA PRO A 976 14.53 -41.52 4.03
C PRO A 976 15.46 -42.75 3.99
N PHE A 977 16.39 -42.89 4.96
CA PHE A 977 17.35 -43.91 5.06
C PHE A 977 16.85 -45.21 5.73
N LYS A 978 15.65 -45.18 6.38
CA LYS A 978 15.02 -46.38 6.94
C LYS A 978 14.45 -47.31 5.88
N ARG A 979 14.09 -46.83 4.69
CA ARG A 979 13.53 -47.67 3.60
C ARG A 979 14.58 -48.62 2.95
N ALA A 980 15.86 -48.22 2.91
CA ALA A 980 16.91 -49.03 2.33
C ALA A 980 17.30 -50.25 3.19
N ARG A 981 16.91 -50.28 4.48
CA ARG A 981 17.21 -51.45 5.37
C ARG A 981 16.16 -52.55 5.37
N GLY A 982 15.03 -52.38 4.63
CA GLY A 982 13.93 -53.34 4.62
C GLY A 982 13.74 -54.18 3.35
N ALA A 983 14.60 -54.03 2.37
CA ALA A 983 14.57 -54.80 1.12
C ALA A 983 15.74 -55.80 1.06
N THR A 984 15.51 -56.96 1.56
CA THR A 984 16.26 -58.20 1.25
C THR A 984 15.28 -59.34 1.11
N PRO A 985 15.53 -60.36 0.28
CA PRO A 985 15.19 -60.51 -1.12
C PRO A 985 13.77 -61.01 -1.33
#